data_a12476933d6ca69fe08135e8276eb7cf
#
_entry.id   a12476933d6ca69fe08135e8276eb7cf
#
_cell.length_a   1.000
_cell.length_b   1.000
_cell.length_c   1.000
_cell.angle_alpha   90.00
_cell.angle_beta   90.00
_cell.angle_gamma   90.00
#
_symmetry.space_group_name_H-M   'P 1'
#
loop_
_entity.id
_entity.type
_entity.pdbx_description
1 polymer ?
#
loop_
_entity_poly.entity_id
_entity_poly.type
_entity_poly.pdbx_seq_one_letter_code
_entity_poly.pdbx_strand_id
1 'polypeptide(L)'
;PSEDFAAQANATSALYGQADADREAFWAEQASRLQWDTEWDQVLDWSGAPFAKWFVGGTLNVAYNCADRHVEAGHGDRVAIHWEGEPGDTRAITYAELQREVSRTANALTELGVGKGDRVAIYLPMLPEAVFSMLACARLGALHSVVFGGFSAEALRSRINDAQAKVVITADGQYRRGKALPLKASVDDAIAEAPSVEHVLVVQRTSTDVTWNDSRDKWWHEVVDPQPETHTPEAFDSEHPLFILYTSGTTGRPKGILHTSGGYLTQAAYTHHHVFDLKPDTDVYWCTADIGWVTGHTYIVYGPLANGATQVIYEGTPNTPHEGRHWEIVQKYGVTIYYTAPTTIRTFMKWGADIPAKYDLSSLRVLGSVGEPINPEAWIWYRTNIGSDRTPIVDTWWQTETGAIMISPLPGVTATKPGSAQTPLPGISAKVVDEQGQEVGPGGGGLLVLDKPWPSMLRGIWGDDERYKDTYWSKFADLGFYFAGDGAKYDTDGDLWLLGRVDDVMNVSGHRISTTEVESALVSHPNVAEAAVVGASDPTTGQGIVAFVILRGGVADEAGGEAALAELRNHVSKEIGPIAKPRQIMVVPELPKTRSGKIMRRLLRDVAENREVGDVSTLADSSVMDLISKGLKSGD
;
A
#
# COMPACT_ATOMS: atom_id res chain seq x y z
N PRO A 1 -5.24 -24.21 -9.38
CA PRO A 1 -6.59 -23.79 -8.93
C PRO A 1 -7.58 -24.97 -9.00
N SER A 2 -8.61 -24.90 -8.15
CA SER A 2 -9.69 -25.88 -8.23
C SER A 2 -10.51 -25.69 -9.52
N GLU A 3 -11.13 -26.77 -10.01
CA GLU A 3 -11.98 -26.70 -11.21
C GLU A 3 -13.18 -25.76 -10.98
N ASP A 4 -13.78 -25.80 -9.81
CA ASP A 4 -14.91 -24.94 -9.46
C ASP A 4 -14.53 -23.46 -9.46
N PHE A 5 -13.37 -23.12 -8.93
CA PHE A 5 -12.90 -21.74 -8.95
C PHE A 5 -12.58 -21.28 -10.39
N ALA A 6 -11.87 -22.10 -11.13
CA ALA A 6 -11.51 -21.80 -12.53
C ALA A 6 -12.75 -21.60 -13.42
N ALA A 7 -13.80 -22.37 -13.18
CA ALA A 7 -15.04 -22.30 -13.96
C ALA A 7 -15.76 -20.94 -13.82
N GLN A 8 -15.62 -20.25 -12.67
CA GLN A 8 -16.27 -18.97 -12.41
C GLN A 8 -15.31 -17.78 -12.48
N ALA A 9 -14.01 -18.00 -12.68
CA ALA A 9 -13.00 -16.95 -12.63
C ALA A 9 -13.21 -15.89 -13.73
N ASN A 10 -12.96 -14.64 -13.37
CA ASN A 10 -12.96 -13.51 -14.31
C ASN A 10 -11.83 -13.62 -15.33
N ALA A 11 -10.68 -14.14 -14.91
CA ALA A 11 -9.51 -14.28 -15.75
C ALA A 11 -9.43 -15.67 -16.37
N THR A 12 -8.86 -15.74 -17.57
CA THR A 12 -8.46 -16.98 -18.22
C THR A 12 -7.02 -16.89 -18.66
N SER A 13 -6.36 -18.03 -18.91
CA SER A 13 -5.00 -18.06 -19.41
C SER A 13 -4.83 -17.35 -20.76
N ALA A 14 -5.92 -17.21 -21.51
CA ALA A 14 -5.93 -16.52 -22.80
C ALA A 14 -5.57 -15.03 -22.70
N LEU A 15 -5.77 -14.40 -21.54
CA LEU A 15 -5.41 -12.99 -21.33
C LEU A 15 -3.92 -12.72 -21.58
N TYR A 16 -3.05 -13.63 -21.22
CA TYR A 16 -1.60 -13.48 -21.45
C TYR A 16 -1.29 -13.44 -22.95
N GLY A 17 -1.84 -14.37 -23.71
CA GLY A 17 -1.65 -14.42 -25.15
C GLY A 17 -2.27 -13.23 -25.88
N GLN A 18 -3.42 -12.75 -25.43
CA GLN A 18 -4.08 -11.55 -25.99
C GLN A 18 -3.20 -10.31 -25.79
N ALA A 19 -2.65 -10.14 -24.59
CA ALA A 19 -1.77 -9.02 -24.27
C ALA A 19 -0.45 -9.09 -25.06
N ASP A 20 0.12 -10.27 -25.22
CA ASP A 20 1.36 -10.47 -25.97
C ASP A 20 1.17 -10.27 -27.48
N ALA A 21 0.03 -10.63 -28.02
CA ALA A 21 -0.27 -10.48 -29.44
C ALA A 21 -0.41 -9.03 -29.86
N ASP A 22 -1.08 -8.20 -29.07
CA ASP A 22 -1.24 -6.75 -29.31
C ASP A 22 -1.45 -6.03 -27.97
N ARG A 23 -0.38 -5.54 -27.41
CA ARG A 23 -0.38 -4.93 -26.07
C ARG A 23 -1.22 -3.65 -26.03
N GLU A 24 -1.15 -2.81 -27.04
CA GLU A 24 -1.93 -1.57 -27.08
C GLU A 24 -3.42 -1.85 -27.23
N ALA A 25 -3.81 -2.81 -28.08
CA ALA A 25 -5.20 -3.24 -28.20
C ALA A 25 -5.73 -3.85 -26.88
N PHE A 26 -4.90 -4.61 -26.19
CA PHE A 26 -5.25 -5.14 -24.86
C PHE A 26 -5.58 -4.02 -23.87
N TRP A 27 -4.73 -3.00 -23.78
CA TRP A 27 -4.97 -1.87 -22.89
C TRP A 27 -6.15 -1.00 -23.32
N ALA A 28 -6.38 -0.85 -24.62
CA ALA A 28 -7.57 -0.19 -25.14
C ALA A 28 -8.86 -0.91 -24.69
N GLU A 29 -8.87 -2.23 -24.72
CA GLU A 29 -9.99 -3.03 -24.23
C GLU A 29 -10.20 -2.83 -22.72
N GLN A 30 -9.11 -2.81 -21.93
CA GLN A 30 -9.23 -2.55 -20.49
C GLN A 30 -9.72 -1.13 -20.21
N ALA A 31 -9.31 -0.15 -20.97
CA ALA A 31 -9.80 1.23 -20.85
C ALA A 31 -11.29 1.35 -21.16
N SER A 32 -11.84 0.48 -22.00
CA SER A 32 -13.27 0.46 -22.31
C SER A 32 -14.17 0.05 -21.15
N ARG A 33 -13.60 -0.41 -20.05
CA ARG A 33 -14.32 -0.62 -18.77
C ARG A 33 -14.81 0.67 -18.15
N LEU A 34 -14.15 1.77 -18.47
CA LEU A 34 -14.48 3.10 -17.96
C LEU A 34 -15.42 3.84 -18.91
N GLN A 35 -16.10 4.84 -18.36
CA GLN A 35 -16.89 5.77 -19.15
C GLN A 35 -16.01 6.95 -19.54
N TRP A 36 -15.80 7.12 -20.85
CA TRP A 36 -15.08 8.24 -21.44
C TRP A 36 -16.06 9.22 -22.07
N ASP A 37 -15.83 10.51 -21.89
CA ASP A 37 -16.62 11.55 -22.58
C ASP A 37 -16.15 11.68 -24.04
N THR A 38 -14.83 11.63 -24.25
CA THR A 38 -14.21 11.56 -25.57
C THR A 38 -13.27 10.38 -25.59
N GLU A 39 -13.39 9.52 -26.57
CA GLU A 39 -12.46 8.41 -26.75
C GLU A 39 -11.09 8.94 -27.22
N TRP A 40 -10.03 8.20 -26.87
CA TRP A 40 -8.64 8.54 -27.21
C TRP A 40 -8.34 8.32 -28.69
N ASP A 41 -7.36 9.05 -29.19
CA ASP A 41 -6.84 8.93 -30.56
C ASP A 41 -5.65 7.96 -30.63
N GLN A 42 -4.89 7.84 -29.54
CA GLN A 42 -3.67 7.04 -29.44
C GLN A 42 -3.61 6.40 -28.06
N VAL A 43 -3.33 5.09 -28.01
CA VAL A 43 -3.26 4.36 -26.72
C VAL A 43 -2.03 4.78 -25.91
N LEU A 44 -0.86 4.79 -26.55
CA LEU A 44 0.41 5.13 -25.88
C LEU A 44 1.23 6.09 -26.73
N ASP A 45 1.72 7.15 -26.09
CA ASP A 45 2.75 8.02 -26.62
C ASP A 45 4.00 7.92 -25.72
N TRP A 46 5.04 7.23 -26.20
CA TRP A 46 6.33 7.07 -25.54
C TRP A 46 7.43 7.91 -26.19
N SER A 47 7.09 8.80 -27.10
CA SER A 47 8.06 9.65 -27.82
C SER A 47 8.83 10.60 -26.90
N GLY A 48 8.25 10.96 -25.76
CA GLY A 48 8.86 11.79 -24.74
C GLY A 48 9.52 11.00 -23.59
N ALA A 49 9.94 9.74 -23.83
CA ALA A 49 10.52 8.90 -22.78
C ALA A 49 11.58 9.64 -21.96
N PRO A 50 11.67 9.46 -20.63
CA PRO A 50 10.90 8.52 -19.81
C PRO A 50 9.54 9.06 -19.30
N PHE A 51 8.95 10.02 -19.96
CA PHE A 51 7.61 10.52 -19.66
C PHE A 51 6.62 9.86 -20.61
N ALA A 52 5.67 9.10 -20.06
CA ALA A 52 4.64 8.44 -20.84
C ALA A 52 3.34 9.24 -20.87
N LYS A 53 2.58 9.07 -21.96
CA LYS A 53 1.19 9.50 -22.05
C LYS A 53 0.34 8.30 -22.50
N TRP A 54 -0.76 8.08 -21.82
CA TRP A 54 -1.68 6.99 -22.13
C TRP A 54 -3.07 7.52 -22.45
N PHE A 55 -3.71 6.89 -23.44
CA PHE A 55 -5.05 7.25 -23.92
C PHE A 55 -5.14 8.73 -24.34
N VAL A 56 -4.20 9.11 -25.19
CA VAL A 56 -3.99 10.49 -25.65
C VAL A 56 -5.22 11.00 -26.40
N GLY A 57 -5.68 12.18 -26.02
CA GLY A 57 -6.89 12.78 -26.58
C GLY A 57 -8.19 12.34 -25.91
N GLY A 58 -8.15 11.31 -25.09
CA GLY A 58 -9.28 10.88 -24.29
C GLY A 58 -9.59 11.86 -23.16
N THR A 59 -10.88 11.98 -22.85
CA THR A 59 -11.34 12.78 -21.71
C THR A 59 -12.32 12.01 -20.86
N LEU A 60 -12.24 12.16 -19.54
CA LEU A 60 -13.11 11.50 -18.58
C LEU A 60 -13.13 12.28 -17.25
N ASN A 61 -14.10 11.94 -16.40
CA ASN A 61 -14.09 12.36 -15.01
C ASN A 61 -13.93 11.12 -14.12
N VAL A 62 -12.90 11.09 -13.29
CA VAL A 62 -12.59 9.95 -12.41
C VAL A 62 -13.69 9.74 -11.37
N ALA A 63 -14.17 10.81 -10.74
CA ALA A 63 -15.23 10.72 -9.73
C ALA A 63 -16.55 10.22 -10.33
N TYR A 64 -16.90 10.65 -11.53
CA TYR A 64 -18.05 10.12 -12.27
C TYR A 64 -17.96 8.59 -12.42
N ASN A 65 -16.80 8.09 -12.80
CA ASN A 65 -16.56 6.66 -12.95
C ASN A 65 -16.68 5.88 -11.63
N CYS A 66 -16.40 6.52 -10.50
CA CYS A 66 -16.43 5.88 -9.19
C CYS A 66 -17.79 5.97 -8.48
N ALA A 67 -18.66 6.87 -8.88
CA ALA A 67 -19.94 7.10 -8.20
C ALA A 67 -21.11 7.20 -9.18
N ASP A 68 -21.19 8.25 -9.97
CA ASP A 68 -22.33 8.62 -10.78
C ASP A 68 -22.77 7.53 -11.75
N ARG A 69 -21.83 6.91 -12.46
CA ARG A 69 -22.19 5.90 -13.48
C ARG A 69 -22.86 4.68 -12.89
N HIS A 70 -22.56 4.32 -11.65
CA HIS A 70 -23.20 3.19 -10.97
C HIS A 70 -24.64 3.51 -10.60
N VAL A 71 -24.90 4.76 -10.19
CA VAL A 71 -26.26 5.26 -9.95
C VAL A 71 -27.07 5.26 -11.24
N GLU A 72 -26.50 5.77 -12.33
CA GLU A 72 -27.13 5.82 -13.64
C GLU A 72 -27.40 4.43 -14.22
N ALA A 73 -26.54 3.44 -13.88
CA ALA A 73 -26.70 2.05 -14.27
C ALA A 73 -27.76 1.29 -13.45
N GLY A 74 -28.40 1.93 -12.48
CA GLY A 74 -29.43 1.33 -11.63
C GLY A 74 -28.90 0.70 -10.33
N HIS A 75 -27.65 0.95 -9.97
CA HIS A 75 -27.02 0.40 -8.77
C HIS A 75 -26.91 1.42 -7.61
N GLY A 76 -27.74 2.46 -7.62
CA GLY A 76 -27.73 3.49 -6.58
C GLY A 76 -27.97 2.98 -5.17
N ASP A 77 -28.75 1.92 -5.01
CA ASP A 77 -29.04 1.31 -3.71
C ASP A 77 -27.98 0.31 -3.23
N ARG A 78 -27.01 -0.04 -4.09
CA ARG A 78 -25.89 -0.90 -3.69
C ARG A 78 -25.03 -0.18 -2.66
N VAL A 79 -24.67 -0.88 -1.60
CA VAL A 79 -23.73 -0.35 -0.61
C VAL A 79 -22.35 -0.25 -1.25
N ALA A 80 -21.80 0.96 -1.27
CA ALA A 80 -20.41 1.18 -1.67
C ALA A 80 -19.45 0.94 -0.50
N ILE A 81 -19.82 1.42 0.68
CA ILE A 81 -18.97 1.38 1.87
C ILE A 81 -19.78 0.93 3.08
N HIS A 82 -19.33 -0.17 3.72
CA HIS A 82 -19.65 -0.49 5.11
C HIS A 82 -18.51 0.06 5.97
N TRP A 83 -18.74 1.20 6.58
CA TRP A 83 -17.73 1.80 7.45
C TRP A 83 -17.93 1.33 8.90
N GLU A 84 -16.81 0.94 9.52
CA GLU A 84 -16.73 0.49 10.91
C GLU A 84 -15.76 1.39 11.66
N GLY A 85 -16.25 2.14 12.66
CA GLY A 85 -15.41 2.93 13.55
C GLY A 85 -14.70 2.06 14.58
N GLU A 86 -13.54 2.48 15.05
CA GLU A 86 -12.83 1.76 16.12
C GLU A 86 -13.70 1.57 17.37
N PRO A 87 -14.49 2.58 17.83
CA PRO A 87 -15.41 2.41 18.97
C PRO A 87 -16.60 1.48 18.73
N GLY A 88 -16.85 1.07 17.48
CA GLY A 88 -17.95 0.19 17.13
C GLY A 88 -19.14 0.89 16.45
N ASP A 89 -19.08 2.20 16.25
CA ASP A 89 -20.06 2.92 15.44
C ASP A 89 -19.95 2.51 13.97
N THR A 90 -21.05 2.60 13.24
CA THR A 90 -21.12 2.11 11.86
C THR A 90 -21.86 3.08 10.95
N ARG A 91 -21.52 3.03 9.67
CA ARG A 91 -22.25 3.73 8.59
C ARG A 91 -22.29 2.82 7.37
N ALA A 92 -23.45 2.73 6.73
CA ALA A 92 -23.59 2.11 5.43
C ALA A 92 -23.85 3.21 4.39
N ILE A 93 -23.01 3.30 3.37
CA ILE A 93 -23.07 4.34 2.35
C ILE A 93 -23.32 3.69 1.01
N THR A 94 -24.49 3.96 0.43
CA THR A 94 -24.84 3.50 -0.91
C THR A 94 -24.14 4.32 -1.99
N TYR A 95 -24.13 3.84 -3.24
CA TYR A 95 -23.58 4.64 -4.35
C TYR A 95 -24.36 5.94 -4.58
N ALA A 96 -25.67 5.94 -4.35
CA ALA A 96 -26.47 7.16 -4.42
C ALA A 96 -26.05 8.18 -3.32
N GLU A 97 -25.82 7.70 -2.10
CA GLU A 97 -25.33 8.54 -1.01
C GLU A 97 -23.91 9.01 -1.26
N LEU A 98 -23.04 8.13 -1.81
CA LEU A 98 -21.68 8.50 -2.21
C LEU A 98 -21.70 9.64 -3.23
N GLN A 99 -22.54 9.55 -4.25
CA GLN A 99 -22.71 10.60 -5.25
C GLN A 99 -23.12 11.93 -4.60
N ARG A 100 -24.10 11.89 -3.70
CA ARG A 100 -24.56 13.11 -2.98
C ARG A 100 -23.48 13.72 -2.13
N GLU A 101 -22.78 12.92 -1.33
CA GLU A 101 -21.73 13.39 -0.43
C GLU A 101 -20.51 13.94 -1.19
N VAL A 102 -20.13 13.29 -2.27
CA VAL A 102 -19.05 13.79 -3.15
C VAL A 102 -19.47 15.10 -3.83
N SER A 103 -20.71 15.22 -4.26
CA SER A 103 -21.26 16.46 -4.84
C SER A 103 -21.27 17.61 -3.83
N ARG A 104 -21.72 17.36 -2.62
CA ARG A 104 -21.69 18.36 -1.53
C ARG A 104 -20.27 18.81 -1.23
N THR A 105 -19.35 17.85 -1.14
CA THR A 105 -17.93 18.12 -0.86
C THR A 105 -17.29 18.95 -1.99
N ALA A 106 -17.59 18.61 -3.23
CA ALA A 106 -17.12 19.38 -4.39
C ALA A 106 -17.65 20.82 -4.38
N ASN A 107 -18.93 21.01 -4.08
CA ASN A 107 -19.54 22.34 -3.95
C ASN A 107 -18.89 23.15 -2.81
N ALA A 108 -18.63 22.51 -1.68
CA ALA A 108 -17.96 23.15 -0.54
C ALA A 108 -16.53 23.57 -0.87
N LEU A 109 -15.77 22.69 -1.52
CA LEU A 109 -14.39 23.02 -1.94
C LEU A 109 -14.37 24.18 -2.95
N THR A 110 -15.34 24.23 -3.86
CA THR A 110 -15.50 25.34 -4.80
C THR A 110 -15.76 26.64 -4.05
N GLU A 111 -16.62 26.63 -3.06
CA GLU A 111 -16.89 27.79 -2.21
C GLU A 111 -15.63 28.26 -1.46
N LEU A 112 -14.77 27.33 -1.05
CA LEU A 112 -13.48 27.62 -0.41
C LEU A 112 -12.39 28.03 -1.42
N GLY A 113 -12.71 28.15 -2.69
CA GLY A 113 -11.81 28.63 -3.73
C GLY A 113 -10.98 27.56 -4.42
N VAL A 114 -11.31 26.28 -4.26
CA VAL A 114 -10.61 25.18 -4.93
C VAL A 114 -11.15 24.99 -6.34
N GLY A 115 -10.26 24.94 -7.32
CA GLY A 115 -10.58 24.68 -8.72
C GLY A 115 -9.56 23.75 -9.37
N LYS A 116 -9.73 23.61 -10.69
CA LYS A 116 -8.85 22.76 -11.53
C LYS A 116 -7.39 23.13 -11.31
N GLY A 117 -6.57 22.12 -11.02
CA GLY A 117 -5.12 22.27 -10.83
C GLY A 117 -4.70 22.72 -9.42
N ASP A 118 -5.61 23.13 -8.57
CA ASP A 118 -5.29 23.42 -7.17
C ASP A 118 -4.96 22.13 -6.41
N ARG A 119 -4.18 22.24 -5.32
CA ARG A 119 -3.81 21.10 -4.48
C ARG A 119 -4.51 21.21 -3.12
N VAL A 120 -5.03 20.09 -2.67
CA VAL A 120 -5.70 19.93 -1.38
C VAL A 120 -4.98 18.86 -0.57
N ALA A 121 -4.52 19.21 0.61
CA ALA A 121 -3.94 18.22 1.54
C ALA A 121 -5.06 17.57 2.35
N ILE A 122 -5.02 16.26 2.47
CA ILE A 122 -5.99 15.48 3.24
C ILE A 122 -5.24 14.77 4.36
N TYR A 123 -5.56 15.11 5.59
CA TYR A 123 -4.93 14.60 6.80
C TYR A 123 -6.02 14.11 7.76
N LEU A 124 -6.54 12.91 7.45
CA LEU A 124 -7.73 12.32 8.07
C LEU A 124 -7.48 10.88 8.51
N PRO A 125 -8.14 10.43 9.58
CA PRO A 125 -8.26 9.00 9.83
C PRO A 125 -9.11 8.33 8.76
N MET A 126 -9.28 7.00 8.84
CA MET A 126 -10.06 6.20 7.89
C MET A 126 -11.57 6.45 8.06
N LEU A 127 -11.99 7.64 7.66
CA LEU A 127 -13.37 8.09 7.68
C LEU A 127 -13.95 8.10 6.27
N PRO A 128 -15.27 7.96 6.10
CA PRO A 128 -15.91 8.16 4.80
C PRO A 128 -15.62 9.54 4.20
N GLU A 129 -15.51 10.57 5.02
CA GLU A 129 -15.18 11.94 4.61
C GLU A 129 -13.82 12.02 3.87
N ALA A 130 -12.90 11.12 4.16
CA ALA A 130 -11.64 11.03 3.43
C ALA A 130 -11.87 10.57 1.98
N VAL A 131 -12.72 9.57 1.78
CA VAL A 131 -13.11 9.11 0.44
C VAL A 131 -13.87 10.20 -0.30
N PHE A 132 -14.81 10.87 0.34
CA PHE A 132 -15.56 11.99 -0.24
C PHE A 132 -14.62 13.10 -0.70
N SER A 133 -13.63 13.42 0.11
CA SER A 133 -12.64 14.47 -0.18
C SER A 133 -11.75 14.12 -1.38
N MET A 134 -11.27 12.88 -1.45
CA MET A 134 -10.45 12.43 -2.58
C MET A 134 -11.25 12.48 -3.88
N LEU A 135 -12.47 11.97 -3.89
CA LEU A 135 -13.33 11.97 -5.07
C LEU A 135 -13.82 13.37 -5.43
N ALA A 136 -14.06 14.23 -4.47
CA ALA A 136 -14.43 15.63 -4.74
C ALA A 136 -13.30 16.39 -5.44
N CYS A 137 -12.06 16.20 -5.01
CA CYS A 137 -10.91 16.76 -5.71
C CYS A 137 -10.83 16.24 -7.16
N ALA A 138 -10.95 14.94 -7.36
CA ALA A 138 -10.97 14.34 -8.69
C ALA A 138 -12.11 14.92 -9.56
N ARG A 139 -13.27 15.11 -8.97
CA ARG A 139 -14.44 15.69 -9.65
C ARG A 139 -14.21 17.10 -10.14
N LEU A 140 -13.47 17.90 -9.37
CA LEU A 140 -13.15 19.30 -9.69
C LEU A 140 -11.89 19.45 -10.57
N GLY A 141 -11.15 18.38 -10.81
CA GLY A 141 -9.83 18.47 -11.45
C GLY A 141 -8.75 19.06 -10.54
N ALA A 142 -8.99 19.13 -9.25
CA ALA A 142 -7.98 19.43 -8.24
C ALA A 142 -7.16 18.18 -7.92
N LEU A 143 -5.91 18.38 -7.49
CA LEU A 143 -5.04 17.30 -7.06
C LEU A 143 -5.15 17.14 -5.54
N HIS A 144 -5.38 15.92 -5.06
CA HIS A 144 -5.25 15.68 -3.63
C HIS A 144 -3.85 15.19 -3.29
N SER A 145 -3.41 15.56 -2.10
CA SER A 145 -2.21 15.06 -1.45
C SER A 145 -2.61 14.51 -0.09
N VAL A 146 -2.81 13.19 -0.02
CA VAL A 146 -3.19 12.53 1.22
C VAL A 146 -1.95 12.30 2.05
N VAL A 147 -1.97 12.79 3.28
CA VAL A 147 -0.91 12.62 4.27
C VAL A 147 -1.41 11.69 5.35
N PHE A 148 -0.63 10.65 5.64
CA PHE A 148 -1.00 9.68 6.66
C PHE A 148 -1.27 10.37 8.01
N GLY A 149 -2.45 10.12 8.60
CA GLY A 149 -2.93 10.76 9.83
C GLY A 149 -2.08 10.48 11.07
N GLY A 150 -1.10 9.62 10.94
CA GLY A 150 -0.13 9.33 11.96
C GLY A 150 1.20 10.06 11.81
N PHE A 151 1.39 10.83 10.76
CA PHE A 151 2.62 11.61 10.59
C PHE A 151 2.65 12.84 11.50
N SER A 152 3.86 13.31 11.82
CA SER A 152 4.10 14.51 12.62
C SER A 152 3.69 15.78 11.88
N ALA A 153 3.53 16.86 12.63
CA ALA A 153 3.30 18.20 12.09
C ALA A 153 4.39 18.62 11.10
N GLU A 154 5.64 18.28 11.37
CA GLU A 154 6.77 18.58 10.48
C GLU A 154 6.66 17.85 9.15
N ALA A 155 6.34 16.55 9.17
CA ALA A 155 6.12 15.77 7.97
C ALA A 155 4.94 16.29 7.14
N LEU A 156 3.86 16.69 7.80
CA LEU A 156 2.71 17.33 7.17
C LEU A 156 3.09 18.67 6.53
N ARG A 157 3.80 19.52 7.24
CA ARG A 157 4.28 20.83 6.75
C ARG A 157 5.12 20.70 5.48
N SER A 158 6.08 19.78 5.50
CA SER A 158 6.95 19.54 4.36
C SER A 158 6.15 19.21 3.09
N ARG A 159 5.13 18.36 3.22
CA ARG A 159 4.27 17.95 2.12
C ARG A 159 3.35 19.07 1.64
N ILE A 160 2.76 19.82 2.56
CA ILE A 160 1.95 20.98 2.25
C ILE A 160 2.75 22.02 1.46
N ASN A 161 3.95 22.32 1.91
CA ASN A 161 4.80 23.32 1.26
C ASN A 161 5.31 22.84 -0.10
N ASP A 162 5.69 21.58 -0.24
CA ASP A 162 6.12 21.05 -1.54
C ASP A 162 5.00 21.08 -2.58
N ALA A 163 3.79 20.70 -2.18
CA ALA A 163 2.62 20.72 -3.05
C ALA A 163 1.98 22.12 -3.18
N GLN A 164 2.32 23.06 -2.33
CA GLN A 164 1.63 24.37 -2.22
C GLN A 164 0.12 24.17 -2.08
N ALA A 165 -0.28 23.36 -1.10
CA ALA A 165 -1.68 23.07 -0.85
C ALA A 165 -2.44 24.31 -0.40
N LYS A 166 -3.64 24.51 -0.97
CA LYS A 166 -4.50 25.67 -0.73
C LYS A 166 -5.47 25.45 0.43
N VAL A 167 -5.91 24.21 0.58
CA VAL A 167 -6.84 23.77 1.63
C VAL A 167 -6.28 22.54 2.29
N VAL A 168 -6.46 22.44 3.61
CA VAL A 168 -6.20 21.21 4.39
C VAL A 168 -7.52 20.68 4.92
N ILE A 169 -7.79 19.40 4.69
CA ILE A 169 -8.96 18.71 5.24
C ILE A 169 -8.47 17.79 6.36
N THR A 170 -9.00 17.95 7.56
CA THR A 170 -8.60 17.19 8.74
C THR A 170 -9.80 16.88 9.64
N ALA A 171 -9.55 16.35 10.81
CA ALA A 171 -10.53 16.12 11.86
C ALA A 171 -10.06 16.76 13.17
N ASP A 172 -10.98 16.93 14.10
CA ASP A 172 -10.66 17.42 15.44
C ASP A 172 -9.72 16.45 16.19
N GLY A 173 -9.97 15.15 16.04
CA GLY A 173 -9.18 14.09 16.61
C GLY A 173 -9.36 12.77 15.87
N GLN A 174 -8.66 11.75 16.33
CA GLN A 174 -8.77 10.40 15.79
C GLN A 174 -8.78 9.36 16.91
N TYR A 175 -9.51 8.28 16.69
CA TYR A 175 -9.49 7.13 17.60
C TYR A 175 -8.36 6.18 17.22
N ARG A 176 -7.54 5.83 18.20
CA ARG A 176 -6.48 4.84 18.02
C ARG A 176 -6.23 4.10 19.32
N ARG A 177 -6.30 2.77 19.27
CA ARG A 177 -6.09 1.88 20.43
C ARG A 177 -6.98 2.25 21.61
N GLY A 178 -8.25 2.58 21.34
CA GLY A 178 -9.23 2.95 22.35
C GLY A 178 -9.11 4.35 22.91
N LYS A 179 -8.24 5.18 22.36
CA LYS A 179 -8.02 6.56 22.82
C LYS A 179 -8.35 7.57 21.72
N ALA A 180 -8.91 8.71 22.13
CA ALA A 180 -9.06 9.87 21.28
C ALA A 180 -7.75 10.68 21.30
N LEU A 181 -7.10 10.80 20.15
CA LEU A 181 -5.85 11.56 19.98
C LEU A 181 -6.15 12.86 19.23
N PRO A 182 -5.54 14.01 19.62
CA PRO A 182 -5.71 15.25 18.89
C PRO A 182 -5.11 15.15 17.48
N LEU A 183 -5.79 15.73 16.49
CA LEU A 183 -5.30 15.74 15.11
C LEU A 183 -5.17 17.17 14.58
N LYS A 184 -6.17 18.02 14.80
CA LYS A 184 -6.14 19.41 14.34
C LYS A 184 -4.96 20.20 14.91
N ALA A 185 -4.52 19.92 16.13
CA ALA A 185 -3.37 20.58 16.73
C ALA A 185 -2.10 20.40 15.89
N SER A 186 -1.91 19.21 15.29
CA SER A 186 -0.79 18.96 14.38
C SER A 186 -0.91 19.77 13.09
N VAL A 187 -2.12 19.97 12.60
CA VAL A 187 -2.38 20.83 11.43
C VAL A 187 -2.05 22.28 11.77
N ASP A 188 -2.49 22.77 12.92
CA ASP A 188 -2.20 24.15 13.36
C ASP A 188 -0.68 24.40 13.43
N ASP A 189 0.06 23.47 13.99
CA ASP A 189 1.53 23.55 14.04
C ASP A 189 2.16 23.51 12.63
N ALA A 190 1.67 22.64 11.79
CA ALA A 190 2.19 22.49 10.41
C ALA A 190 1.98 23.77 9.60
N ILE A 191 0.78 24.34 9.62
CA ILE A 191 0.42 25.47 8.77
C ILE A 191 0.89 26.83 9.30
N ALA A 192 1.41 26.91 10.52
CA ALA A 192 2.03 28.11 11.04
C ALA A 192 3.15 28.63 10.12
N GLU A 193 3.82 27.71 9.38
CA GLU A 193 4.85 28.01 8.39
C GLU A 193 4.50 27.47 7.00
N ALA A 194 3.22 27.46 6.66
CA ALA A 194 2.72 27.04 5.35
C ALA A 194 1.77 28.10 4.78
N PRO A 195 2.32 29.18 4.19
CA PRO A 195 1.54 30.36 3.79
C PRO A 195 0.57 30.12 2.63
N SER A 196 0.69 29.00 1.90
CA SER A 196 -0.24 28.66 0.81
C SER A 196 -1.64 28.27 1.31
N VAL A 197 -1.76 27.84 2.57
CA VAL A 197 -3.03 27.35 3.12
C VAL A 197 -3.95 28.51 3.43
N GLU A 198 -5.11 28.55 2.79
CA GLU A 198 -6.12 29.56 2.97
C GLU A 198 -7.23 29.11 3.93
N HIS A 199 -7.59 27.82 3.89
CA HIS A 199 -8.65 27.24 4.71
C HIS A 199 -8.29 25.88 5.26
N VAL A 200 -8.84 25.59 6.44
CA VAL A 200 -8.79 24.26 7.07
C VAL A 200 -10.22 23.78 7.28
N LEU A 201 -10.58 22.67 6.66
CA LEU A 201 -11.89 22.04 6.78
C LEU A 201 -11.79 20.90 7.80
N VAL A 202 -12.59 20.95 8.86
CA VAL A 202 -12.46 20.07 10.04
C VAL A 202 -13.69 19.19 10.22
N VAL A 203 -13.47 17.87 10.19
CA VAL A 203 -14.50 16.89 10.54
C VAL A 203 -14.54 16.73 12.05
N GLN A 204 -15.74 16.81 12.64
CA GLN A 204 -15.92 16.54 14.05
C GLN A 204 -16.05 15.03 14.26
N ARG A 205 -14.97 14.40 14.72
CA ARG A 205 -14.93 12.94 14.93
C ARG A 205 -14.94 12.53 16.40
N THR A 206 -14.12 13.18 17.21
CA THR A 206 -13.88 12.78 18.61
C THR A 206 -14.43 13.76 19.63
N SER A 207 -14.93 14.91 19.18
CA SER A 207 -15.33 16.03 20.02
C SER A 207 -14.19 16.55 20.91
N THR A 208 -12.96 16.42 20.43
CA THR A 208 -11.78 16.97 21.07
C THR A 208 -11.82 18.51 20.98
N ASP A 209 -11.51 19.19 22.07
CA ASP A 209 -11.36 20.65 22.05
C ASP A 209 -10.22 21.06 21.12
N VAL A 210 -10.51 22.03 20.24
CA VAL A 210 -9.56 22.49 19.24
C VAL A 210 -9.40 24.00 19.31
N THR A 211 -8.20 24.49 19.04
CA THR A 211 -7.95 25.91 18.80
C THR A 211 -8.59 26.30 17.48
N TRP A 212 -9.22 27.45 17.43
CA TRP A 212 -10.01 27.86 16.27
C TRP A 212 -9.63 29.25 15.77
N ASN A 213 -9.47 29.37 14.47
CA ASN A 213 -9.27 30.64 13.78
C ASN A 213 -10.42 30.83 12.79
N ASP A 214 -11.37 31.70 13.13
CA ASP A 214 -12.61 31.90 12.38
C ASP A 214 -12.40 32.36 10.92
N SER A 215 -11.29 33.00 10.62
CA SER A 215 -10.98 33.44 9.25
C SER A 215 -10.50 32.31 8.34
N ARG A 216 -10.03 31.21 8.93
CA ARG A 216 -9.37 30.09 8.23
C ARG A 216 -10.11 28.78 8.40
N ASP A 217 -10.51 28.45 9.63
CA ASP A 217 -11.06 27.15 10.01
C ASP A 217 -12.56 27.08 9.75
N LYS A 218 -13.01 25.96 9.20
CA LYS A 218 -14.41 25.70 8.90
C LYS A 218 -14.78 24.31 9.36
N TRP A 219 -15.94 24.17 10.01
CA TRP A 219 -16.48 22.86 10.33
C TRP A 219 -17.07 22.20 9.09
N TRP A 220 -16.76 20.91 8.89
CA TRP A 220 -17.34 20.10 7.80
C TRP A 220 -18.87 20.17 7.81
N HIS A 221 -19.49 19.94 8.95
CA HIS A 221 -20.95 19.93 9.08
C HIS A 221 -21.61 21.30 8.85
N GLU A 222 -20.86 22.39 8.95
CA GLU A 222 -21.38 23.75 8.66
C GLU A 222 -21.19 24.15 7.20
N VAL A 223 -20.15 23.65 6.52
CA VAL A 223 -19.81 24.08 5.16
C VAL A 223 -20.19 23.03 4.12
N VAL A 224 -20.07 21.75 4.41
CA VAL A 224 -20.34 20.66 3.46
C VAL A 224 -21.80 20.20 3.52
N ASP A 225 -22.31 19.88 4.70
CA ASP A 225 -23.65 19.33 4.86
C ASP A 225 -24.77 20.18 4.25
N PRO A 226 -24.72 21.54 4.30
CA PRO A 226 -25.75 22.37 3.70
C PRO A 226 -25.66 22.53 2.18
N GLN A 227 -24.62 22.06 1.55
CA GLN A 227 -24.40 22.21 0.11
C GLN A 227 -25.44 21.45 -0.73
N PRO A 228 -25.70 21.90 -1.96
CA PRO A 228 -26.53 21.12 -2.88
C PRO A 228 -25.99 19.68 -3.07
N GLU A 229 -26.91 18.73 -3.19
CA GLU A 229 -26.62 17.31 -3.38
C GLU A 229 -26.20 16.95 -4.81
N THR A 230 -26.18 17.94 -5.69
CA THR A 230 -25.88 17.79 -7.10
C THR A 230 -24.69 18.66 -7.51
N HIS A 231 -23.85 18.09 -8.36
CA HIS A 231 -22.73 18.77 -8.99
C HIS A 231 -22.47 18.11 -10.33
N THR A 232 -22.41 18.90 -11.41
CA THR A 232 -22.13 18.38 -12.74
C THR A 232 -20.63 18.16 -12.91
N PRO A 233 -20.16 16.92 -13.12
CA PRO A 233 -18.75 16.65 -13.34
C PRO A 233 -18.29 17.13 -14.71
N GLU A 234 -17.17 17.80 -14.77
CA GLU A 234 -16.51 18.20 -16.01
C GLU A 234 -15.54 17.11 -16.47
N ALA A 235 -15.46 16.86 -17.75
CA ALA A 235 -14.48 15.95 -18.32
C ALA A 235 -13.08 16.60 -18.34
N PHE A 236 -12.06 15.84 -17.95
CA PHE A 236 -10.68 16.28 -18.00
C PHE A 236 -9.87 15.37 -18.92
N ASP A 237 -8.76 15.87 -19.45
CA ASP A 237 -7.84 15.10 -20.25
C ASP A 237 -7.36 13.84 -19.50
N SER A 238 -7.14 12.75 -20.24
CA SER A 238 -6.59 11.51 -19.68
C SER A 238 -5.31 11.72 -18.87
N GLU A 239 -4.46 12.67 -19.29
CA GLU A 239 -3.22 13.01 -18.58
C GLU A 239 -3.39 14.13 -17.55
N HIS A 240 -4.61 14.55 -17.27
CA HIS A 240 -4.85 15.53 -16.20
C HIS A 240 -4.41 14.96 -14.85
N PRO A 241 -3.60 15.72 -14.09
CA PRO A 241 -3.13 15.27 -12.77
C PRO A 241 -4.27 14.90 -11.83
N LEU A 242 -4.13 13.77 -11.15
CA LEU A 242 -5.13 13.25 -10.21
C LEU A 242 -4.68 13.44 -8.76
N PHE A 243 -3.48 13.00 -8.44
CA PHE A 243 -2.96 13.15 -7.08
C PHE A 243 -1.43 13.16 -7.04
N ILE A 244 -0.93 13.67 -5.91
CA ILE A 244 0.47 13.60 -5.52
C ILE A 244 0.53 12.78 -4.23
N LEU A 245 1.34 11.72 -4.23
CA LEU A 245 1.56 10.92 -3.03
C LEU A 245 3.05 10.89 -2.70
N TYR A 246 3.39 11.31 -1.49
CA TYR A 246 4.78 11.41 -1.07
C TYR A 246 5.29 10.08 -0.54
N THR A 247 6.46 9.67 -1.03
CA THR A 247 7.20 8.53 -0.51
C THR A 247 8.47 9.00 0.18
N SER A 248 8.91 8.26 1.20
CA SER A 248 10.20 8.50 1.82
C SER A 248 11.32 8.15 0.83
N GLY A 249 12.25 9.08 0.65
CA GLY A 249 13.47 8.83 -0.12
C GLY A 249 14.63 8.42 0.78
N THR A 250 15.64 7.78 0.19
CA THR A 250 16.90 7.45 0.87
C THR A 250 17.70 8.70 1.28
N THR A 251 17.36 9.85 0.71
CA THR A 251 18.08 11.14 0.90
C THR A 251 17.35 12.12 1.82
N GLY A 252 16.35 11.67 2.57
CA GLY A 252 15.66 12.48 3.58
C GLY A 252 14.56 13.42 3.07
N ARG A 253 14.59 13.86 1.81
CA ARG A 253 13.52 14.67 1.21
C ARG A 253 12.46 13.76 0.57
N PRO A 254 11.18 13.86 0.97
CA PRO A 254 10.11 13.09 0.34
C PRO A 254 9.98 13.39 -1.16
N LYS A 255 9.60 12.36 -1.93
CA LYS A 255 9.31 12.48 -3.36
C LYS A 255 7.80 12.56 -3.55
N GLY A 256 7.33 13.60 -4.20
CA GLY A 256 5.92 13.73 -4.58
C GLY A 256 5.64 12.94 -5.87
N ILE A 257 5.17 11.73 -5.75
CA ILE A 257 4.84 10.89 -6.90
C ILE A 257 3.55 11.37 -7.54
N LEU A 258 3.64 11.75 -8.82
CA LEU A 258 2.51 12.27 -9.57
C LEU A 258 1.84 11.16 -10.38
N HIS A 259 0.54 11.03 -10.20
CA HIS A 259 -0.31 10.19 -11.05
C HIS A 259 -1.37 11.03 -11.77
N THR A 260 -1.69 10.61 -13.00
CA THR A 260 -2.71 11.21 -13.85
C THR A 260 -3.94 10.32 -13.95
N SER A 261 -4.94 10.72 -14.70
CA SER A 261 -6.32 10.20 -14.55
C SER A 261 -6.60 8.91 -15.34
N GLY A 262 -6.48 8.96 -16.65
CA GLY A 262 -7.00 7.89 -17.52
C GLY A 262 -6.28 6.57 -17.41
N GLY A 263 -4.96 6.58 -17.55
CA GLY A 263 -4.13 5.37 -17.47
C GLY A 263 -4.15 4.75 -16.07
N TYR A 264 -4.05 5.58 -15.05
CA TYR A 264 -4.11 5.14 -13.66
C TYR A 264 -5.44 4.43 -13.35
N LEU A 265 -6.57 5.06 -13.65
CA LEU A 265 -7.88 4.47 -13.36
C LEU A 265 -8.13 3.20 -14.17
N THR A 266 -7.68 3.15 -15.41
CA THR A 266 -7.77 1.96 -16.24
C THR A 266 -7.07 0.77 -15.62
N GLN A 267 -5.82 0.93 -15.20
CA GLN A 267 -5.07 -0.16 -14.58
C GLN A 267 -5.57 -0.50 -13.18
N ALA A 268 -5.99 0.49 -12.40
CA ALA A 268 -6.60 0.26 -11.09
C ALA A 268 -7.86 -0.60 -11.20
N ALA A 269 -8.76 -0.25 -12.10
CA ALA A 269 -10.00 -1.00 -12.32
C ALA A 269 -9.74 -2.41 -12.89
N TYR A 270 -8.87 -2.53 -13.88
CA TYR A 270 -8.48 -3.79 -14.48
C TYR A 270 -7.87 -4.75 -13.45
N THR A 271 -6.90 -4.29 -12.68
CA THR A 271 -6.20 -5.15 -11.71
C THR A 271 -7.11 -5.53 -10.55
N HIS A 272 -7.89 -4.60 -10.04
CA HIS A 272 -8.85 -4.92 -8.98
C HIS A 272 -9.87 -5.97 -9.42
N HIS A 273 -10.38 -5.86 -10.65
CA HIS A 273 -11.34 -6.82 -11.20
C HIS A 273 -10.75 -8.22 -11.35
N HIS A 274 -9.53 -8.34 -11.90
CA HIS A 274 -8.94 -9.64 -12.25
C HIS A 274 -8.14 -10.27 -11.09
N VAL A 275 -7.35 -9.47 -10.37
CA VAL A 275 -6.51 -10.01 -9.29
C VAL A 275 -7.36 -10.49 -8.12
N PHE A 276 -8.43 -9.77 -7.81
CA PHE A 276 -9.33 -10.18 -6.72
C PHE A 276 -10.55 -10.96 -7.18
N ASP A 277 -10.65 -11.23 -8.50
CA ASP A 277 -11.76 -11.96 -9.07
C ASP A 277 -13.13 -11.40 -8.64
N LEU A 278 -13.27 -10.09 -8.72
CA LEU A 278 -14.41 -9.37 -8.18
C LEU A 278 -15.71 -9.71 -8.91
N LYS A 279 -16.75 -10.03 -8.14
CA LYS A 279 -18.14 -10.12 -8.58
C LYS A 279 -18.93 -9.02 -7.86
N PRO A 280 -19.18 -7.85 -8.49
CA PRO A 280 -19.78 -6.70 -7.80
C PRO A 280 -21.12 -7.00 -7.12
N ASP A 281 -21.91 -7.91 -7.68
CA ASP A 281 -23.24 -8.22 -7.17
C ASP A 281 -23.24 -9.02 -5.86
N THR A 282 -22.17 -9.76 -5.58
CA THR A 282 -22.12 -10.73 -4.47
C THR A 282 -20.94 -10.57 -3.54
N ASP A 283 -19.81 -10.01 -4.00
CA ASP A 283 -18.62 -9.87 -3.19
C ASP A 283 -18.72 -8.71 -2.20
N VAL A 284 -18.12 -8.92 -1.03
CA VAL A 284 -17.79 -7.87 -0.07
C VAL A 284 -16.26 -7.86 0.07
N TYR A 285 -15.66 -6.79 -0.37
CA TYR A 285 -14.22 -6.60 -0.43
C TYR A 285 -13.73 -5.79 0.78
N TRP A 286 -12.60 -6.18 1.35
CA TRP A 286 -11.97 -5.42 2.42
C TRP A 286 -10.46 -5.36 2.25
N CYS A 287 -9.94 -4.18 2.03
CA CYS A 287 -8.52 -3.86 2.08
C CYS A 287 -8.20 -3.16 3.40
N THR A 288 -7.27 -3.70 4.17
CA THR A 288 -6.96 -3.21 5.52
C THR A 288 -5.94 -2.07 5.54
N ALA A 289 -5.49 -1.61 4.37
CA ALA A 289 -4.54 -0.51 4.25
C ALA A 289 -5.16 0.84 4.65
N ASP A 290 -4.32 1.86 4.70
CA ASP A 290 -4.72 3.24 4.96
C ASP A 290 -4.67 4.05 3.67
N ILE A 291 -5.57 5.02 3.52
CA ILE A 291 -5.58 5.95 2.39
C ILE A 291 -4.32 6.83 2.31
N GLY A 292 -3.57 6.94 3.38
CA GLY A 292 -2.28 7.64 3.41
C GLY A 292 -1.18 6.93 2.60
N TRP A 293 -1.46 5.73 2.10
CA TRP A 293 -0.56 4.93 1.27
C TRP A 293 -1.19 4.65 -0.09
N VAL A 294 -0.37 4.26 -1.07
CA VAL A 294 -0.87 3.99 -2.42
C VAL A 294 -1.86 2.82 -2.45
N THR A 295 -1.70 1.84 -1.58
CA THR A 295 -2.65 0.73 -1.48
C THR A 295 -4.06 1.24 -1.18
N GLY A 296 -4.18 2.19 -0.27
CA GLY A 296 -5.46 2.82 0.04
C GLY A 296 -6.02 3.66 -1.10
N HIS A 297 -5.17 4.34 -1.86
CA HIS A 297 -5.60 5.06 -3.05
C HIS A 297 -6.19 4.12 -4.10
N THR A 298 -5.42 3.13 -4.50
CA THR A 298 -5.77 2.27 -5.65
C THR A 298 -6.78 1.20 -5.28
N TYR A 299 -6.66 0.58 -4.10
CA TYR A 299 -7.46 -0.60 -3.73
C TYR A 299 -8.42 -0.39 -2.56
N ILE A 300 -8.62 0.85 -2.12
CA ILE A 300 -9.76 1.25 -1.29
C ILE A 300 -10.64 2.23 -2.06
N VAL A 301 -10.07 3.27 -2.68
CA VAL A 301 -10.85 4.31 -3.34
C VAL A 301 -11.06 4.01 -4.82
N TYR A 302 -10.04 4.09 -5.64
CA TYR A 302 -10.21 4.16 -7.08
C TYR A 302 -10.59 2.84 -7.75
N GLY A 303 -9.89 1.76 -7.47
CA GLY A 303 -10.17 0.45 -8.07
C GLY A 303 -11.53 -0.11 -7.67
N PRO A 304 -11.82 -0.28 -6.38
CA PRO A 304 -13.10 -0.80 -5.93
C PRO A 304 -14.29 0.03 -6.37
N LEU A 305 -14.24 1.34 -6.25
CA LEU A 305 -15.35 2.22 -6.59
C LEU A 305 -15.56 2.32 -8.11
N ALA A 306 -14.48 2.32 -8.90
CA ALA A 306 -14.61 2.24 -10.36
C ALA A 306 -15.32 0.95 -10.81
N ASN A 307 -15.12 -0.14 -10.09
CA ASN A 307 -15.75 -1.43 -10.38
C ASN A 307 -17.13 -1.62 -9.75
N GLY A 308 -17.66 -0.63 -9.06
CA GLY A 308 -18.95 -0.74 -8.39
C GLY A 308 -18.99 -1.75 -7.24
N ALA A 309 -17.87 -1.97 -6.58
CA ALA A 309 -17.74 -2.92 -5.48
C ALA A 309 -18.45 -2.48 -4.21
N THR A 310 -18.83 -3.44 -3.40
CA THR A 310 -19.20 -3.25 -1.99
C THR A 310 -17.96 -3.55 -1.15
N GLN A 311 -17.58 -2.62 -0.27
CA GLN A 311 -16.38 -2.81 0.53
C GLN A 311 -16.57 -2.41 1.99
N VAL A 312 -15.72 -2.96 2.84
CA VAL A 312 -15.57 -2.55 4.23
C VAL A 312 -14.41 -1.55 4.33
N ILE A 313 -14.60 -0.50 5.10
CA ILE A 313 -13.53 0.40 5.54
C ILE A 313 -13.56 0.43 7.07
N TYR A 314 -12.44 0.09 7.69
CA TYR A 314 -12.29 0.06 9.13
C TYR A 314 -11.35 1.17 9.61
N GLU A 315 -11.87 1.98 10.56
CA GLU A 315 -11.07 2.98 11.29
C GLU A 315 -10.55 2.34 12.58
N GLY A 316 -9.38 1.78 12.59
CA GLY A 316 -8.86 1.26 13.84
C GLY A 316 -7.72 0.27 13.66
N THR A 317 -7.24 -0.23 14.79
CA THR A 317 -6.16 -1.21 14.84
C THR A 317 -6.71 -2.64 14.91
N PRO A 318 -5.93 -3.66 14.50
CA PRO A 318 -6.40 -5.04 14.49
C PRO A 318 -6.75 -5.62 15.87
N ASN A 319 -6.28 -4.99 16.95
CA ASN A 319 -6.44 -5.47 18.33
C ASN A 319 -7.36 -4.61 19.20
N THR A 320 -8.12 -3.71 18.63
CA THR A 320 -9.02 -2.84 19.40
C THR A 320 -10.48 -3.11 19.06
N PRO A 321 -11.32 -3.49 20.03
CA PRO A 321 -11.02 -3.64 21.47
C PRO A 321 -10.39 -4.99 21.86
N HIS A 322 -10.25 -5.92 20.92
CA HIS A 322 -9.66 -7.25 21.16
C HIS A 322 -8.95 -7.78 19.90
N GLU A 323 -8.13 -8.77 20.07
CA GLU A 323 -7.29 -9.35 19.00
C GLU A 323 -8.07 -10.11 17.91
N GLY A 324 -9.34 -10.35 18.11
CA GLY A 324 -10.26 -10.93 17.11
C GLY A 324 -10.99 -9.91 16.23
N ARG A 325 -10.66 -8.63 16.34
CA ARG A 325 -11.42 -7.54 15.70
C ARG A 325 -11.59 -7.69 14.19
N HIS A 326 -10.54 -8.04 13.48
CA HIS A 326 -10.62 -8.25 12.03
C HIS A 326 -11.57 -9.40 11.67
N TRP A 327 -11.52 -10.49 12.42
CA TRP A 327 -12.36 -11.66 12.16
C TRP A 327 -13.82 -11.41 12.52
N GLU A 328 -14.07 -10.63 13.56
CA GLU A 328 -15.39 -10.12 13.89
C GLU A 328 -15.99 -9.31 12.73
N ILE A 329 -15.20 -8.44 12.11
CA ILE A 329 -15.61 -7.64 10.95
C ILE A 329 -15.87 -8.53 9.72
N VAL A 330 -15.00 -9.50 9.45
CA VAL A 330 -15.21 -10.48 8.37
C VAL A 330 -16.54 -11.20 8.54
N GLN A 331 -16.81 -11.70 9.74
CA GLN A 331 -18.05 -12.40 10.04
C GLN A 331 -19.27 -11.48 9.94
N LYS A 332 -19.18 -10.27 10.50
CA LYS A 332 -20.27 -9.29 10.54
C LYS A 332 -20.77 -8.89 9.15
N TYR A 333 -19.84 -8.61 8.22
CA TYR A 333 -20.18 -8.12 6.89
C TYR A 333 -20.15 -9.19 5.81
N GLY A 334 -19.79 -10.42 6.16
CA GLY A 334 -19.66 -11.49 5.18
C GLY A 334 -18.55 -11.19 4.16
N VAL A 335 -17.41 -10.70 4.61
CA VAL A 335 -16.28 -10.36 3.72
C VAL A 335 -15.87 -11.58 2.92
N THR A 336 -15.75 -11.41 1.60
CA THR A 336 -15.39 -12.47 0.67
C THR A 336 -13.97 -12.34 0.11
N ILE A 337 -13.44 -11.12 0.10
CA ILE A 337 -12.09 -10.81 -0.39
C ILE A 337 -11.39 -9.98 0.68
N TYR A 338 -10.24 -10.47 1.16
CA TYR A 338 -9.48 -9.83 2.23
C TYR A 338 -8.05 -9.58 1.77
N TYR A 339 -7.63 -8.31 1.82
CA TYR A 339 -6.33 -7.86 1.31
C TYR A 339 -5.57 -7.13 2.42
N THR A 340 -4.44 -7.68 2.85
CA THR A 340 -3.67 -7.15 3.98
C THR A 340 -2.17 -7.30 3.78
N ALA A 341 -1.39 -6.77 4.71
CA ALA A 341 0.07 -6.81 4.65
C ALA A 341 0.65 -8.03 5.40
N PRO A 342 1.80 -8.56 4.97
CA PRO A 342 2.49 -9.65 5.67
C PRO A 342 2.76 -9.37 7.15
N THR A 343 3.11 -8.14 7.50
CA THR A 343 3.32 -7.75 8.91
C THR A 343 2.05 -7.97 9.75
N THR A 344 0.88 -7.65 9.21
CA THR A 344 -0.40 -7.91 9.90
C THR A 344 -0.62 -9.40 10.10
N ILE A 345 -0.33 -10.21 9.10
CA ILE A 345 -0.44 -11.67 9.16
C ILE A 345 0.49 -12.23 10.23
N ARG A 346 1.75 -11.78 10.27
CA ARG A 346 2.72 -12.20 11.30
C ARG A 346 2.26 -11.80 12.71
N THR A 347 1.60 -10.66 12.86
CA THR A 347 0.99 -10.26 14.12
C THR A 347 -0.10 -11.24 14.54
N PHE A 348 -0.95 -11.67 13.62
CA PHE A 348 -1.97 -12.69 13.90
C PHE A 348 -1.36 -14.04 14.27
N MET A 349 -0.26 -14.43 13.62
CA MET A 349 0.49 -15.63 13.98
C MET A 349 0.99 -15.57 15.43
N LYS A 350 1.53 -14.43 15.82
CA LYS A 350 2.01 -14.18 17.18
C LYS A 350 0.89 -14.30 18.22
N TRP A 351 -0.31 -13.81 17.91
CA TRP A 351 -1.46 -13.90 18.81
C TRP A 351 -2.06 -15.31 18.87
N GLY A 352 -1.89 -16.11 17.83
CA GLY A 352 -2.25 -17.50 17.78
C GLY A 352 -3.48 -17.82 16.93
N ALA A 353 -3.49 -19.03 16.40
CA ALA A 353 -4.54 -19.54 15.52
C ALA A 353 -5.89 -19.76 16.24
N ASP A 354 -5.88 -19.84 17.56
CA ASP A 354 -7.11 -20.02 18.36
C ASP A 354 -8.07 -18.83 18.22
N ILE A 355 -7.54 -17.64 17.93
CA ILE A 355 -8.36 -16.43 17.83
C ILE A 355 -9.23 -16.47 16.56
N PRO A 356 -8.69 -16.59 15.34
CA PRO A 356 -9.54 -16.67 14.14
C PRO A 356 -10.46 -17.90 14.15
N ALA A 357 -10.07 -18.99 14.82
CA ALA A 357 -10.88 -20.21 14.93
C ALA A 357 -12.23 -20.00 15.63
N LYS A 358 -12.38 -18.91 16.39
CA LYS A 358 -13.63 -18.57 17.09
C LYS A 358 -14.69 -17.93 16.18
N TYR A 359 -14.33 -17.58 14.95
CA TYR A 359 -15.17 -16.81 14.03
C TYR A 359 -15.52 -17.62 12.79
N ASP A 360 -16.65 -17.29 12.18
CA ASP A 360 -17.05 -17.86 10.90
C ASP A 360 -16.38 -17.06 9.77
N LEU A 361 -15.34 -17.63 9.18
CA LEU A 361 -14.59 -17.08 8.06
C LEU A 361 -14.95 -17.76 6.73
N SER A 362 -16.02 -18.55 6.68
CA SER A 362 -16.41 -19.33 5.52
C SER A 362 -16.82 -18.50 4.30
N SER A 363 -17.14 -17.21 4.51
CA SER A 363 -17.42 -16.28 3.42
C SER A 363 -16.19 -15.95 2.57
N LEU A 364 -14.99 -16.07 3.12
CA LEU A 364 -13.75 -15.71 2.41
C LEU A 364 -13.54 -16.61 1.19
N ARG A 365 -13.28 -15.97 0.05
CA ARG A 365 -13.14 -16.59 -1.26
C ARG A 365 -11.78 -16.32 -1.89
N VAL A 366 -11.21 -15.14 -1.64
CA VAL A 366 -9.87 -14.72 -2.09
C VAL A 366 -9.17 -14.00 -0.96
N LEU A 367 -7.90 -14.33 -0.76
CA LEU A 367 -7.00 -13.62 0.16
C LEU A 367 -5.89 -12.94 -0.63
N GLY A 368 -5.40 -11.81 -0.14
CA GLY A 368 -4.29 -11.11 -0.78
C GLY A 368 -3.27 -10.59 0.22
N SER A 369 -2.07 -10.35 -0.29
CA SER A 369 -0.93 -9.81 0.46
C SER A 369 -0.25 -8.69 -0.31
N VAL A 370 0.13 -7.63 0.39
CA VAL A 370 0.66 -6.39 -0.19
C VAL A 370 1.68 -5.71 0.70
N GLY A 371 2.58 -4.98 0.09
CA GLY A 371 3.44 -4.00 0.76
C GLY A 371 4.86 -4.45 1.00
N GLU A 372 5.07 -5.73 1.17
CA GLU A 372 6.40 -6.36 1.32
C GLU A 372 6.32 -7.81 0.85
N PRO A 373 7.48 -8.47 0.57
CA PRO A 373 7.46 -9.90 0.30
C PRO A 373 6.91 -10.68 1.49
N ILE A 374 6.02 -11.63 1.22
CA ILE A 374 5.52 -12.53 2.26
C ILE A 374 6.40 -13.78 2.32
N ASN A 375 6.84 -14.14 3.52
CA ASN A 375 7.60 -15.39 3.68
C ASN A 375 6.66 -16.61 3.57
N PRO A 376 7.18 -17.78 3.13
CA PRO A 376 6.37 -18.98 2.96
C PRO A 376 5.61 -19.41 4.22
N GLU A 377 6.21 -19.29 5.39
CA GLU A 377 5.58 -19.66 6.67
C GLU A 377 4.32 -18.82 6.94
N ALA A 378 4.40 -17.50 6.76
CA ALA A 378 3.25 -16.62 6.93
C ALA A 378 2.17 -16.89 5.88
N TRP A 379 2.56 -17.15 4.63
CA TRP A 379 1.66 -17.49 3.55
C TRP A 379 0.87 -18.77 3.85
N ILE A 380 1.57 -19.82 4.30
CA ILE A 380 0.96 -21.12 4.66
C ILE A 380 0.01 -20.94 5.85
N TRP A 381 0.43 -20.22 6.89
CA TRP A 381 -0.40 -19.94 8.05
C TRP A 381 -1.69 -19.19 7.64
N TYR A 382 -1.56 -18.21 6.78
CA TYR A 382 -2.66 -17.41 6.25
C TYR A 382 -3.66 -18.28 5.49
N ARG A 383 -3.16 -19.13 4.60
CA ARG A 383 -4.00 -20.04 3.83
C ARG A 383 -4.71 -21.06 4.73
N THR A 384 -4.00 -21.63 5.68
CA THR A 384 -4.55 -22.67 6.57
C THR A 384 -5.55 -22.10 7.56
N ASN A 385 -5.19 -21.04 8.28
CA ASN A 385 -5.97 -20.57 9.43
C ASN A 385 -7.03 -19.53 9.06
N ILE A 386 -6.86 -18.81 7.99
CA ILE A 386 -7.81 -17.81 7.51
C ILE A 386 -8.55 -18.32 6.27
N GLY A 387 -7.85 -18.94 5.36
CA GLY A 387 -8.40 -19.43 4.09
C GLY A 387 -8.93 -20.85 4.13
N SER A 388 -8.83 -21.56 5.25
CA SER A 388 -9.32 -22.95 5.42
C SER A 388 -8.77 -23.91 4.36
N ASP A 389 -7.54 -23.70 3.91
CA ASP A 389 -6.82 -24.45 2.86
C ASP A 389 -7.54 -24.47 1.50
N ARG A 390 -8.52 -23.62 1.27
CA ARG A 390 -9.33 -23.59 0.04
C ARG A 390 -9.19 -22.32 -0.77
N THR A 391 -8.87 -21.17 -0.12
CA THR A 391 -8.82 -19.90 -0.84
C THR A 391 -7.48 -19.70 -1.54
N PRO A 392 -7.47 -19.19 -2.78
CA PRO A 392 -6.23 -18.71 -3.37
C PRO A 392 -5.72 -17.48 -2.61
N ILE A 393 -4.40 -17.34 -2.56
CA ILE A 393 -3.73 -16.15 -2.05
C ILE A 393 -3.08 -15.44 -3.23
N VAL A 394 -3.40 -14.17 -3.42
CA VAL A 394 -2.71 -13.33 -4.40
C VAL A 394 -1.64 -12.53 -3.67
N ASP A 395 -0.39 -12.91 -3.93
CA ASP A 395 0.80 -12.21 -3.44
C ASP A 395 1.16 -11.18 -4.49
N THR A 396 0.97 -9.91 -4.18
CA THR A 396 1.06 -8.83 -5.16
C THR A 396 2.33 -8.00 -4.96
N TRP A 397 3.00 -7.71 -6.06
CA TRP A 397 4.08 -6.73 -6.07
C TRP A 397 3.71 -5.52 -6.90
N TRP A 398 3.89 -4.37 -6.32
CA TRP A 398 3.73 -3.07 -6.94
C TRP A 398 4.22 -1.96 -6.01
N GLN A 399 4.21 -0.73 -6.47
CA GLN A 399 4.76 0.42 -5.75
C GLN A 399 3.85 1.63 -5.88
N THR A 400 4.10 2.65 -5.07
CA THR A 400 3.50 3.98 -5.29
C THR A 400 3.78 4.46 -6.71
N GLU A 401 4.99 4.27 -7.17
CA GLU A 401 5.45 4.65 -8.50
C GLU A 401 4.76 3.89 -9.62
N THR A 402 4.43 2.63 -9.41
CA THR A 402 3.71 1.86 -10.44
C THR A 402 2.21 2.14 -10.46
N GLY A 403 1.67 2.66 -9.38
CA GLY A 403 0.27 3.05 -9.25
C GLY A 403 -0.70 1.91 -9.02
N ALA A 404 -0.46 0.74 -9.57
CA ALA A 404 -1.29 -0.45 -9.45
C ALA A 404 -0.44 -1.72 -9.48
N ILE A 405 -1.08 -2.86 -9.22
CA ILE A 405 -0.43 -4.17 -9.18
C ILE A 405 0.23 -4.48 -10.53
N MET A 406 1.46 -4.98 -10.49
CA MET A 406 2.27 -5.32 -11.64
C MET A 406 2.52 -6.82 -11.75
N ILE A 407 2.82 -7.48 -10.63
CA ILE A 407 3.15 -8.90 -10.56
C ILE A 407 2.24 -9.56 -9.53
N SER A 408 1.53 -10.59 -9.94
CA SER A 408 0.59 -11.32 -9.09
C SER A 408 0.14 -12.61 -9.78
N PRO A 409 -0.14 -13.68 -9.03
CA PRO A 409 -0.94 -14.76 -9.57
C PRO A 409 -2.36 -14.27 -9.91
N LEU A 410 -3.02 -14.94 -10.85
CA LEU A 410 -4.43 -14.71 -11.17
C LEU A 410 -5.27 -15.87 -10.63
N PRO A 411 -6.26 -15.59 -9.74
CA PRO A 411 -7.13 -16.63 -9.21
C PRO A 411 -7.85 -17.39 -10.34
N GLY A 412 -7.85 -18.71 -10.25
CA GLY A 412 -8.46 -19.57 -11.26
C GLY A 412 -7.58 -19.88 -12.47
N VAL A 413 -6.42 -19.23 -12.59
CA VAL A 413 -5.47 -19.43 -13.68
C VAL A 413 -4.13 -19.94 -13.16
N THR A 414 -3.54 -19.23 -12.20
CA THR A 414 -2.20 -19.51 -11.68
C THR A 414 -2.28 -20.45 -10.49
N ALA A 415 -1.49 -21.53 -10.53
CA ALA A 415 -1.25 -22.35 -9.34
C ALA A 415 -0.39 -21.56 -8.36
N THR A 416 -0.94 -21.23 -7.20
CA THR A 416 -0.26 -20.36 -6.22
C THR A 416 0.92 -21.05 -5.56
N LYS A 417 1.94 -20.26 -5.25
CA LYS A 417 3.19 -20.74 -4.67
C LYS A 417 3.56 -19.90 -3.45
N PRO A 418 3.74 -20.52 -2.27
CA PRO A 418 4.08 -19.78 -1.05
C PRO A 418 5.31 -18.92 -1.20
N GLY A 419 5.14 -17.60 -1.02
CA GLY A 419 6.24 -16.64 -1.04
C GLY A 419 6.63 -16.08 -2.40
N SER A 420 5.97 -16.49 -3.48
CA SER A 420 6.23 -15.98 -4.83
C SER A 420 5.08 -15.13 -5.35
N ALA A 421 5.39 -13.97 -5.91
CA ALA A 421 4.44 -13.15 -6.67
C ALA A 421 4.22 -13.68 -8.10
N GLN A 422 5.06 -14.57 -8.55
CA GLN A 422 5.02 -15.45 -9.71
C GLN A 422 5.14 -14.76 -11.07
N THR A 423 4.11 -14.11 -11.57
CA THR A 423 4.05 -13.73 -12.97
C THR A 423 3.64 -12.28 -13.14
N PRO A 424 4.31 -11.50 -14.01
CA PRO A 424 3.77 -10.21 -14.43
C PRO A 424 2.35 -10.38 -14.97
N LEU A 425 1.48 -9.46 -14.61
CA LEU A 425 0.08 -9.48 -15.10
C LEU A 425 0.03 -9.33 -16.63
N PRO A 426 -1.03 -9.85 -17.28
CA PRO A 426 -1.22 -9.58 -18.70
C PRO A 426 -1.14 -8.08 -19.02
N GLY A 427 -0.36 -7.71 -20.02
CA GLY A 427 -0.11 -6.31 -20.39
C GLY A 427 1.05 -5.64 -19.67
N ILE A 428 1.66 -6.30 -18.70
CA ILE A 428 2.81 -5.81 -17.93
C ILE A 428 4.07 -6.57 -18.34
N SER A 429 5.16 -5.83 -18.55
CA SER A 429 6.47 -6.41 -18.85
C SER A 429 7.44 -6.10 -17.72
N ALA A 430 7.84 -7.14 -17.02
CA ALA A 430 8.81 -7.08 -15.92
C ALA A 430 9.86 -8.18 -16.10
N LYS A 431 11.11 -7.86 -15.75
CA LYS A 431 12.25 -8.78 -15.92
C LYS A 431 13.19 -8.70 -14.73
N VAL A 432 13.88 -9.81 -14.48
CA VAL A 432 15.05 -9.83 -13.59
C VAL A 432 16.31 -9.76 -14.45
N VAL A 433 17.13 -8.77 -14.21
CA VAL A 433 18.34 -8.49 -15.00
C VAL A 433 19.58 -8.43 -14.12
N ASP A 434 20.75 -8.65 -14.73
CA ASP A 434 22.03 -8.42 -14.08
C ASP A 434 22.40 -6.91 -14.06
N GLU A 435 23.58 -6.58 -13.56
CA GLU A 435 24.05 -5.19 -13.46
C GLU A 435 24.23 -4.53 -14.84
N GLN A 436 24.32 -5.28 -15.92
CA GLN A 436 24.41 -4.81 -17.29
C GLN A 436 23.05 -4.74 -17.99
N GLY A 437 21.98 -5.11 -17.32
CA GLY A 437 20.63 -5.13 -17.89
C GLY A 437 20.30 -6.34 -18.73
N GLN A 438 21.13 -7.38 -18.69
CA GLN A 438 20.85 -8.65 -19.37
C GLN A 438 19.89 -9.50 -18.52
N GLU A 439 18.85 -10.03 -19.14
CA GLU A 439 17.92 -10.92 -18.44
C GLU A 439 18.63 -12.17 -17.95
N VAL A 440 18.42 -12.51 -16.67
CA VAL A 440 18.93 -13.74 -16.07
C VAL A 440 18.04 -14.92 -16.43
N GLY A 441 18.61 -16.11 -16.48
CA GLY A 441 17.84 -17.33 -16.75
C GLY A 441 17.11 -17.87 -15.51
N PRO A 442 16.34 -18.97 -15.68
CA PRO A 442 15.73 -19.68 -14.55
C PRO A 442 16.76 -20.02 -13.48
N GLY A 443 16.39 -19.79 -12.22
CA GLY A 443 17.29 -19.95 -11.07
C GLY A 443 18.22 -18.78 -10.84
N GLY A 444 18.26 -17.78 -11.73
CA GLY A 444 19.11 -16.58 -11.62
C GLY A 444 18.46 -15.46 -10.83
N GLY A 445 19.31 -14.69 -10.12
CA GLY A 445 18.89 -13.51 -9.37
C GLY A 445 19.53 -12.23 -9.87
N GLY A 446 18.93 -11.11 -9.55
CA GLY A 446 19.40 -9.78 -9.97
C GLY A 446 18.49 -8.66 -9.52
N LEU A 447 18.28 -7.73 -10.44
CA LEU A 447 17.51 -6.51 -10.23
C LEU A 447 16.20 -6.58 -11.00
N LEU A 448 15.12 -6.13 -10.37
CA LEU A 448 13.82 -6.03 -11.02
C LEU A 448 13.74 -4.76 -11.86
N VAL A 449 13.39 -4.92 -13.13
CA VAL A 449 13.14 -3.80 -14.04
C VAL A 449 11.79 -3.97 -14.72
N LEU A 450 11.20 -2.83 -15.08
CA LEU A 450 10.02 -2.75 -15.93
C LEU A 450 10.50 -2.20 -17.28
N ASP A 451 10.51 -3.03 -18.29
CA ASP A 451 11.14 -2.72 -19.57
C ASP A 451 10.22 -2.04 -20.60
N LYS A 452 8.95 -1.88 -20.24
CA LYS A 452 7.97 -1.16 -21.06
C LYS A 452 7.09 -0.27 -20.19
N PRO A 453 6.66 0.90 -20.68
CA PRO A 453 5.75 1.76 -19.95
C PRO A 453 4.39 1.04 -19.75
N TRP A 454 3.68 1.42 -18.69
CA TRP A 454 2.37 0.87 -18.33
C TRP A 454 1.41 2.02 -17.99
N PRO A 455 0.08 1.80 -18.07
CA PRO A 455 -0.89 2.90 -17.95
C PRO A 455 -0.85 3.66 -16.63
N SER A 456 -0.64 2.97 -15.50
CA SER A 456 -0.57 3.59 -14.17
C SER A 456 0.86 3.96 -13.74
N MET A 457 1.79 4.07 -14.69
CA MET A 457 3.15 4.53 -14.41
C MET A 457 3.11 5.97 -13.88
N LEU A 458 3.95 6.26 -12.87
CA LEU A 458 4.11 7.65 -12.42
C LEU A 458 4.44 8.57 -13.60
N ARG A 459 3.93 9.78 -13.55
CA ARG A 459 4.20 10.78 -14.60
C ARG A 459 5.37 11.70 -14.26
N GLY A 460 6.00 11.47 -13.13
CA GLY A 460 7.16 12.21 -12.67
C GLY A 460 7.14 12.39 -11.15
N ILE A 461 8.13 13.14 -10.66
CA ILE A 461 8.17 13.66 -9.29
C ILE A 461 7.72 15.12 -9.37
N TRP A 462 6.77 15.50 -8.53
CA TRP A 462 6.21 16.85 -8.51
C TRP A 462 7.31 17.91 -8.38
N GLY A 463 7.40 18.76 -9.39
CA GLY A 463 8.35 19.88 -9.41
C GLY A 463 9.83 19.49 -9.57
N ASP A 464 10.15 18.23 -9.91
CA ASP A 464 11.55 17.77 -9.97
C ASP A 464 11.77 16.67 -11.02
N ASP A 465 11.75 17.04 -12.28
CA ASP A 465 11.93 16.12 -13.40
C ASP A 465 13.33 15.48 -13.41
N GLU A 466 14.35 16.20 -12.99
CA GLU A 466 15.71 15.66 -12.92
C GLU A 466 15.82 14.53 -11.89
N ARG A 467 15.22 14.72 -10.73
CA ARG A 467 15.17 13.68 -9.69
C ARG A 467 14.41 12.44 -10.16
N TYR A 468 13.35 12.62 -10.94
CA TYR A 468 12.62 11.53 -11.58
C TYR A 468 13.50 10.69 -12.51
N LYS A 469 14.26 11.35 -13.39
CA LYS A 469 15.18 10.67 -14.30
C LYS A 469 16.32 9.99 -13.54
N ASP A 470 16.92 10.69 -12.60
CA ASP A 470 18.06 10.18 -11.84
C ASP A 470 17.68 8.99 -10.96
N THR A 471 16.53 9.03 -10.32
CA THR A 471 16.10 7.99 -9.38
C THR A 471 15.70 6.69 -10.07
N TYR A 472 14.94 6.78 -11.16
CA TYR A 472 14.28 5.60 -11.75
C TYR A 472 14.85 5.15 -13.08
N TRP A 473 15.53 6.02 -13.83
CA TRP A 473 15.91 5.76 -15.22
C TRP A 473 17.41 5.80 -15.49
N SER A 474 18.20 6.37 -14.60
CA SER A 474 19.64 6.56 -14.84
C SER A 474 20.42 5.26 -14.86
N LYS A 475 20.06 4.28 -14.05
CA LYS A 475 20.81 3.02 -13.94
C LYS A 475 20.85 2.24 -15.25
N PHE A 476 19.75 2.19 -15.98
CA PHE A 476 19.61 1.50 -17.26
C PHE A 476 19.15 2.45 -18.37
N ALA A 477 19.70 3.65 -18.38
CA ALA A 477 19.28 4.72 -19.31
C ALA A 477 19.40 4.29 -20.78
N ASP A 478 20.49 3.60 -21.14
CA ASP A 478 20.73 3.15 -22.50
C ASP A 478 19.73 2.09 -22.98
N LEU A 479 19.11 1.38 -22.06
CA LEU A 479 18.12 0.34 -22.34
C LEU A 479 16.67 0.84 -22.19
N GLY A 480 16.47 2.02 -21.59
CA GLY A 480 15.15 2.58 -21.34
C GLY A 480 14.34 1.77 -20.33
N PHE A 481 14.98 1.16 -19.35
CA PHE A 481 14.31 0.37 -18.31
C PHE A 481 14.05 1.20 -17.06
N TYR A 482 12.85 1.05 -16.53
CA TYR A 482 12.52 1.54 -15.18
C TYR A 482 13.15 0.61 -14.14
N PHE A 483 13.95 1.19 -13.26
CA PHE A 483 14.56 0.47 -12.15
C PHE A 483 13.71 0.58 -10.89
N ALA A 484 13.13 -0.55 -10.46
CA ALA A 484 12.20 -0.59 -9.33
C ALA A 484 12.86 -0.38 -7.96
N GLY A 485 14.17 -0.57 -7.87
CA GLY A 485 14.89 -0.55 -6.59
C GLY A 485 14.71 -1.81 -5.77
N ASP A 486 14.18 -2.86 -6.36
CA ASP A 486 13.98 -4.17 -5.74
C ASP A 486 14.90 -5.23 -6.34
N GLY A 487 15.42 -6.09 -5.49
CA GLY A 487 16.05 -7.34 -5.89
C GLY A 487 15.00 -8.40 -6.17
N ALA A 488 15.28 -9.28 -7.11
CA ALA A 488 14.39 -10.36 -7.48
C ALA A 488 15.18 -11.56 -8.03
N LYS A 489 14.52 -12.70 -8.10
CA LYS A 489 15.06 -13.90 -8.75
C LYS A 489 13.95 -14.64 -9.48
N TYR A 490 14.34 -15.43 -10.46
CA TYR A 490 13.51 -16.49 -11.01
C TYR A 490 13.81 -17.80 -10.28
N ASP A 491 12.79 -18.58 -9.97
CA ASP A 491 13.03 -19.97 -9.58
C ASP A 491 13.22 -20.85 -10.82
N THR A 492 13.37 -22.16 -10.61
CA THR A 492 13.59 -23.11 -11.71
C THR A 492 12.38 -23.27 -12.64
N ASP A 493 11.18 -22.87 -12.17
CA ASP A 493 9.95 -22.86 -12.97
C ASP A 493 9.77 -21.53 -13.73
N GLY A 494 10.64 -20.56 -13.51
CA GLY A 494 10.57 -19.23 -14.09
C GLY A 494 9.68 -18.25 -13.33
N ASP A 495 9.20 -18.60 -12.15
CA ASP A 495 8.39 -17.71 -11.31
C ASP A 495 9.26 -16.68 -10.60
N LEU A 496 8.71 -15.46 -10.48
CA LEU A 496 9.36 -14.32 -9.83
C LEU A 496 9.23 -14.35 -8.31
N TRP A 497 10.36 -14.21 -7.65
CA TRP A 497 10.47 -14.03 -6.21
C TRP A 497 11.05 -12.66 -5.93
N LEU A 498 10.33 -11.84 -5.16
CA LEU A 498 10.82 -10.56 -4.71
C LEU A 498 11.70 -10.75 -3.48
N LEU A 499 12.90 -10.18 -3.51
CA LEU A 499 13.88 -10.30 -2.43
C LEU A 499 13.85 -9.10 -1.47
N GLY A 500 13.03 -8.10 -1.79
CA GLY A 500 12.94 -6.84 -1.06
C GLY A 500 13.75 -5.73 -1.71
N ARG A 501 13.85 -4.59 -1.04
CA ARG A 501 14.61 -3.45 -1.53
C ARG A 501 16.08 -3.83 -1.72
N VAL A 502 16.70 -3.29 -2.76
CA VAL A 502 18.13 -3.55 -3.03
C VAL A 502 18.99 -3.24 -1.80
N ASP A 503 18.60 -2.22 -1.03
CA ASP A 503 19.25 -1.84 0.22
C ASP A 503 19.09 -2.91 1.32
N ASP A 504 18.09 -3.79 1.21
CA ASP A 504 17.78 -4.87 2.17
C ASP A 504 18.27 -6.25 1.68
N VAL A 505 18.88 -6.34 0.52
CA VAL A 505 19.58 -7.54 0.06
C VAL A 505 21.02 -7.46 0.55
N MET A 506 21.41 -8.47 1.34
CA MET A 506 22.75 -8.54 1.93
C MET A 506 23.73 -9.17 0.95
N ASN A 507 24.96 -8.67 0.94
CA ASN A 507 26.07 -9.26 0.21
C ASN A 507 27.06 -9.87 1.20
N VAL A 508 26.94 -11.19 1.41
CA VAL A 508 27.77 -11.93 2.36
C VAL A 508 28.73 -12.82 1.59
N SER A 509 30.02 -12.53 1.69
CA SER A 509 31.08 -13.28 0.99
C SER A 509 30.81 -13.44 -0.51
N GLY A 510 30.30 -12.39 -1.15
CA GLY A 510 29.96 -12.40 -2.58
C GLY A 510 28.60 -13.04 -2.92
N HIS A 511 27.85 -13.53 -1.95
CA HIS A 511 26.52 -14.09 -2.15
C HIS A 511 25.44 -13.07 -1.78
N ARG A 512 24.42 -12.99 -2.62
CA ARG A 512 23.25 -12.16 -2.34
C ARG A 512 22.24 -12.97 -1.53
N ILE A 513 21.98 -12.52 -0.32
CA ILE A 513 21.05 -13.17 0.62
C ILE A 513 19.95 -12.17 0.98
N SER A 514 18.70 -12.57 0.78
CA SER A 514 17.55 -11.77 1.17
C SER A 514 17.39 -11.73 2.69
N THR A 515 17.16 -10.54 3.24
CA THR A 515 16.78 -10.40 4.65
C THR A 515 15.52 -11.19 4.96
N THR A 516 14.54 -11.17 4.04
CA THR A 516 13.26 -11.89 4.18
C THR A 516 13.45 -13.40 4.27
N GLU A 517 14.38 -13.97 3.52
CA GLU A 517 14.68 -15.41 3.55
C GLU A 517 15.22 -15.84 4.93
N VAL A 518 16.13 -15.06 5.49
CA VAL A 518 16.67 -15.31 6.83
C VAL A 518 15.61 -15.09 7.91
N GLU A 519 14.80 -14.05 7.78
CA GLU A 519 13.67 -13.81 8.68
C GLU A 519 12.69 -14.98 8.67
N SER A 520 12.37 -15.52 7.50
CA SER A 520 11.50 -16.69 7.34
C SER A 520 12.06 -17.92 8.06
N ALA A 521 13.35 -18.18 7.88
CA ALA A 521 14.03 -19.28 8.57
C ALA A 521 13.96 -19.11 10.09
N LEU A 522 14.16 -17.90 10.61
CA LEU A 522 14.06 -17.65 12.04
C LEU A 522 12.64 -17.84 12.57
N VAL A 523 11.65 -17.33 11.87
CA VAL A 523 10.22 -17.43 12.26
C VAL A 523 9.73 -18.89 12.19
N SER A 524 10.34 -19.75 11.36
CA SER A 524 10.02 -21.18 11.34
C SER A 524 10.41 -21.91 12.62
N HIS A 525 11.29 -21.34 13.44
CA HIS A 525 11.62 -21.89 14.75
C HIS A 525 10.48 -21.68 15.76
N PRO A 526 10.08 -22.70 16.53
CA PRO A 526 8.92 -22.60 17.44
C PRO A 526 8.99 -21.50 18.47
N ASN A 527 10.19 -21.09 18.87
CA ASN A 527 10.39 -20.08 19.92
C ASN A 527 10.40 -18.63 19.39
N VAL A 528 10.39 -18.43 18.09
CA VAL A 528 10.44 -17.09 17.47
C VAL A 528 9.06 -16.63 17.08
N ALA A 529 8.64 -15.48 17.61
CA ALA A 529 7.37 -14.86 17.25
C ALA A 529 7.51 -13.94 16.04
N GLU A 530 8.56 -13.11 16.00
CA GLU A 530 8.89 -12.22 14.89
C GLU A 530 10.40 -12.11 14.74
N ALA A 531 10.84 -11.77 13.54
CA ALA A 531 12.24 -11.53 13.26
C ALA A 531 12.40 -10.40 12.24
N ALA A 532 13.45 -9.61 12.40
CA ALA A 532 13.92 -8.67 11.40
C ALA A 532 15.42 -8.83 11.23
N VAL A 533 15.89 -8.78 10.00
CA VAL A 533 17.29 -9.05 9.64
C VAL A 533 17.85 -7.88 8.85
N VAL A 534 19.08 -7.51 9.15
CA VAL A 534 19.83 -6.49 8.40
C VAL A 534 21.23 -6.98 8.09
N GLY A 535 21.83 -6.44 7.02
CA GLY A 535 23.25 -6.58 6.76
C GLY A 535 24.02 -5.44 7.42
N ALA A 536 24.99 -5.76 8.24
CA ALA A 536 25.90 -4.79 8.85
C ALA A 536 27.31 -4.96 8.29
N SER A 537 28.07 -3.87 8.20
CA SER A 537 29.46 -3.90 7.73
C SER A 537 30.29 -4.94 8.45
N ASP A 538 31.02 -5.75 7.69
CA ASP A 538 31.91 -6.79 8.22
C ASP A 538 33.22 -6.79 7.41
N PRO A 539 34.39 -6.66 8.08
CA PRO A 539 35.67 -6.57 7.38
C PRO A 539 36.04 -7.84 6.61
N THR A 540 35.50 -8.99 7.01
CA THR A 540 35.86 -10.29 6.43
C THR A 540 34.90 -10.71 5.31
N THR A 541 33.60 -10.51 5.51
CA THR A 541 32.54 -11.00 4.61
C THR A 541 31.90 -9.90 3.75
N GLY A 542 32.33 -8.65 3.93
CA GLY A 542 31.70 -7.47 3.33
C GLY A 542 30.51 -7.00 4.16
N GLN A 543 29.52 -7.86 4.32
CA GLN A 543 28.40 -7.68 5.27
C GLN A 543 28.25 -8.94 6.13
N GLY A 544 27.92 -8.73 7.38
CA GLY A 544 27.52 -9.77 8.32
C GLY A 544 26.02 -9.70 8.58
N ILE A 545 25.41 -10.84 8.79
CA ILE A 545 23.97 -10.94 9.05
C ILE A 545 23.71 -10.67 10.52
N VAL A 546 22.90 -9.67 10.82
CA VAL A 546 22.46 -9.35 12.19
C VAL A 546 20.95 -9.51 12.24
N ALA A 547 20.48 -10.33 13.19
CA ALA A 547 19.07 -10.61 13.37
C ALA A 547 18.56 -10.04 14.69
N PHE A 548 17.34 -9.53 14.65
CA PHE A 548 16.59 -9.06 15.82
C PHE A 548 15.36 -9.95 15.94
N VAL A 549 15.19 -10.64 17.05
CA VAL A 549 14.10 -11.58 17.25
C VAL A 549 13.23 -11.23 18.44
N ILE A 550 11.93 -11.43 18.30
CA ILE A 550 10.98 -11.41 19.42
C ILE A 550 10.66 -12.87 19.73
N LEU A 551 10.92 -13.30 20.95
CA LEU A 551 10.62 -14.64 21.41
C LEU A 551 9.16 -14.76 21.86
N ARG A 552 8.57 -15.94 21.69
CA ARG A 552 7.21 -16.22 22.16
C ARG A 552 7.14 -16.15 23.67
N GLY A 553 5.99 -15.68 24.20
CA GLY A 553 5.77 -15.34 25.59
C GLY A 553 6.27 -16.37 26.62
N GLY A 554 6.85 -15.91 27.71
CA GLY A 554 7.33 -16.72 28.83
C GLY A 554 8.71 -17.38 28.65
N VAL A 555 9.27 -17.29 27.46
CA VAL A 555 10.59 -17.89 27.14
C VAL A 555 11.72 -16.87 27.30
N ALA A 556 11.38 -15.59 27.52
CA ALA A 556 12.31 -14.46 27.45
C ALA A 556 13.42 -14.48 28.52
N ASP A 557 13.16 -14.97 29.70
CA ASP A 557 14.13 -14.90 30.81
C ASP A 557 15.13 -16.08 30.83
N GLU A 558 14.74 -17.24 30.25
CA GLU A 558 15.61 -18.40 30.14
C GLU A 558 16.19 -18.59 28.73
N ALA A 559 15.56 -18.03 27.70
CA ALA A 559 15.87 -18.27 26.30
C ALA A 559 16.76 -17.20 25.64
N GLY A 560 17.08 -16.12 26.34
CA GLY A 560 18.05 -15.11 25.89
C GLY A 560 19.50 -15.54 26.14
N GLY A 561 19.73 -16.75 26.62
CA GLY A 561 21.06 -17.27 26.87
C GLY A 561 21.79 -17.68 25.59
N GLU A 562 23.10 -17.74 25.68
CA GLU A 562 24.00 -18.03 24.57
C GLU A 562 23.67 -19.35 23.85
N ALA A 563 23.17 -20.34 24.60
CA ALA A 563 22.75 -21.64 24.06
C ALA A 563 21.50 -21.53 23.15
N ALA A 564 20.52 -20.71 23.56
CA ALA A 564 19.31 -20.47 22.76
C ALA A 564 19.61 -19.70 21.48
N LEU A 565 20.49 -18.70 21.54
CA LEU A 565 20.93 -17.96 20.36
C LEU A 565 21.75 -18.84 19.40
N ALA A 566 22.59 -19.72 19.93
CA ALA A 566 23.32 -20.70 19.13
C ALA A 566 22.37 -21.67 18.42
N GLU A 567 21.30 -22.11 19.08
CA GLU A 567 20.27 -22.94 18.48
C GLU A 567 19.59 -22.24 17.29
N LEU A 568 19.23 -20.96 17.44
CA LEU A 568 18.63 -20.16 16.37
C LEU A 568 19.60 -19.98 15.19
N ARG A 569 20.87 -19.71 15.44
CA ARG A 569 21.90 -19.63 14.39
C ARG A 569 22.02 -20.95 13.62
N ASN A 570 22.08 -22.06 14.34
CA ASN A 570 22.16 -23.39 13.75
C ASN A 570 20.88 -23.73 12.96
N HIS A 571 19.72 -23.29 13.43
CA HIS A 571 18.46 -23.46 12.73
C HIS A 571 18.49 -22.77 11.36
N VAL A 572 18.94 -21.51 11.28
CA VAL A 572 19.10 -20.78 10.01
C VAL A 572 20.09 -21.50 9.10
N SER A 573 21.22 -21.94 9.65
CA SER A 573 22.23 -22.67 8.89
C SER A 573 21.68 -23.97 8.31
N LYS A 574 20.81 -24.66 9.03
CA LYS A 574 20.15 -25.89 8.58
C LYS A 574 19.11 -25.61 7.49
N GLU A 575 18.31 -24.56 7.65
CA GLU A 575 17.21 -24.23 6.72
C GLU A 575 17.71 -23.64 5.39
N ILE A 576 18.74 -22.81 5.42
CA ILE A 576 19.24 -22.09 4.24
C ILE A 576 20.65 -22.57 3.84
N GLY A 577 21.52 -22.68 4.83
CA GLY A 577 22.93 -22.99 4.63
C GLY A 577 23.84 -22.16 5.53
N PRO A 578 25.11 -22.60 5.72
CA PRO A 578 26.05 -21.93 6.62
C PRO A 578 26.31 -20.46 6.29
N ILE A 579 26.20 -20.10 5.00
CA ILE A 579 26.44 -18.73 4.54
C ILE A 579 25.39 -17.74 5.06
N ALA A 580 24.19 -18.21 5.35
CA ALA A 580 23.09 -17.41 5.88
C ALA A 580 23.07 -17.36 7.41
N LYS A 581 24.01 -18.02 8.07
CA LYS A 581 24.09 -18.05 9.53
C LYS A 581 24.31 -16.65 10.09
N PRO A 582 23.41 -16.14 10.95
CA PRO A 582 23.59 -14.82 11.55
C PRO A 582 24.89 -14.74 12.36
N ARG A 583 25.65 -13.65 12.14
CA ARG A 583 26.81 -13.32 12.95
C ARG A 583 26.39 -13.01 14.39
N GLN A 584 25.28 -12.30 14.52
CA GLN A 584 24.72 -11.87 15.78
C GLN A 584 23.21 -11.98 15.77
N ILE A 585 22.63 -12.43 16.87
CA ILE A 585 21.19 -12.42 17.11
C ILE A 585 20.94 -11.66 18.40
N MET A 586 20.04 -10.68 18.34
CA MET A 586 19.61 -9.91 19.50
C MET A 586 18.14 -10.17 19.79
N VAL A 587 17.83 -10.48 21.04
CA VAL A 587 16.46 -10.63 21.51
C VAL A 587 15.96 -9.25 21.91
N VAL A 588 14.84 -8.84 21.29
CA VAL A 588 14.23 -7.52 21.53
C VAL A 588 12.76 -7.69 21.91
N PRO A 589 12.20 -6.77 22.72
CA PRO A 589 10.80 -6.85 23.11
C PRO A 589 9.85 -6.44 22.00
N GLU A 590 10.29 -5.61 21.05
CA GLU A 590 9.52 -5.11 19.91
C GLU A 590 10.45 -4.73 18.76
N LEU A 591 9.91 -4.68 17.54
CA LEU A 591 10.62 -4.22 16.35
C LEU A 591 10.17 -2.82 15.95
N PRO A 592 11.08 -1.98 15.41
CA PRO A 592 10.68 -0.66 14.94
C PRO A 592 9.85 -0.80 13.66
N LYS A 593 8.62 -0.33 13.73
CA LYS A 593 7.66 -0.40 12.63
C LYS A 593 7.11 0.98 12.33
N THR A 594 6.79 1.21 11.06
CA THR A 594 5.94 2.32 10.69
C THR A 594 4.51 2.07 11.21
N ARG A 595 3.68 3.09 11.19
CA ARG A 595 2.27 2.92 11.58
C ARG A 595 1.49 2.02 10.61
N SER A 596 1.97 1.82 9.39
CA SER A 596 1.45 0.82 8.45
C SER A 596 1.93 -0.60 8.75
N GLY A 597 2.79 -0.78 9.75
CA GLY A 597 3.32 -2.06 10.17
C GLY A 597 4.58 -2.52 9.45
N LYS A 598 5.18 -1.69 8.62
CA LYS A 598 6.44 -2.03 7.94
C LYS A 598 7.62 -1.94 8.91
N ILE A 599 8.47 -2.96 8.92
CA ILE A 599 9.71 -2.96 9.70
C ILE A 599 10.66 -1.91 9.12
N MET A 600 11.17 -1.05 9.98
CA MET A 600 12.14 -0.02 9.60
C MET A 600 13.57 -0.54 9.73
N ARG A 601 13.99 -1.37 8.78
CA ARG A 601 15.31 -2.02 8.79
C ARG A 601 16.47 -1.03 8.79
N ARG A 602 16.28 0.14 8.21
CA ARG A 602 17.29 1.21 8.27
C ARG A 602 17.68 1.55 9.70
N LEU A 603 16.72 1.69 10.59
CA LEU A 603 16.97 1.98 11.99
C LEU A 603 17.70 0.83 12.70
N LEU A 604 17.34 -0.40 12.40
CA LEU A 604 18.03 -1.59 12.92
C LEU A 604 19.46 -1.69 12.40
N ARG A 605 19.70 -1.29 11.17
CA ARG A 605 21.06 -1.24 10.61
C ARG A 605 21.90 -0.19 11.30
N ASP A 606 21.34 1.00 11.57
CA ASP A 606 22.04 2.04 12.33
C ASP A 606 22.45 1.54 13.71
N VAL A 607 21.57 0.84 14.39
CA VAL A 607 21.84 0.19 15.68
C VAL A 607 22.92 -0.88 15.55
N ALA A 608 22.82 -1.77 14.57
CA ALA A 608 23.79 -2.86 14.35
C ALA A 608 25.20 -2.36 14.01
N GLU A 609 25.31 -1.18 13.42
CA GLU A 609 26.57 -0.54 13.05
C GLU A 609 27.03 0.52 14.06
N ASN A 610 26.36 0.64 15.19
CA ASN A 610 26.63 1.65 16.24
C ASN A 610 26.64 3.10 15.72
N ARG A 611 25.78 3.38 14.74
CA ARG A 611 25.57 4.73 14.21
C ARG A 611 24.45 5.45 14.96
N GLU A 612 24.46 6.78 14.91
CA GLU A 612 23.31 7.55 15.37
C GLU A 612 22.08 7.16 14.55
N VAL A 613 20.98 6.93 15.27
CA VAL A 613 19.71 6.58 14.65
C VAL A 613 19.20 7.80 13.89
N GLY A 614 18.96 7.61 12.59
CA GLY A 614 18.46 8.67 11.71
C GLY A 614 17.00 9.01 11.97
N ASP A 615 16.33 9.56 10.97
CA ASP A 615 14.94 10.03 11.06
C ASP A 615 13.98 8.93 11.56
N VAL A 616 13.33 9.21 12.69
CA VAL A 616 12.35 8.34 13.35
C VAL A 616 10.91 8.85 13.20
N SER A 617 10.70 9.87 12.39
CA SER A 617 9.40 10.57 12.25
C SER A 617 8.24 9.66 11.83
N THR A 618 8.53 8.55 11.17
CA THR A 618 7.52 7.59 10.70
C THR A 618 7.31 6.41 11.65
N LEU A 619 8.04 6.33 12.75
CA LEU A 619 7.86 5.28 13.75
C LEU A 619 6.49 5.36 14.41
N ALA A 620 5.86 4.20 14.56
CA ALA A 620 4.61 4.07 15.32
C ALA A 620 4.83 4.37 16.82
N ASP A 621 5.98 3.98 17.35
CA ASP A 621 6.37 4.18 18.75
C ASP A 621 7.88 4.42 18.85
N SER A 622 8.27 5.64 19.16
CA SER A 622 9.68 6.03 19.26
C SER A 622 10.41 5.38 20.45
N SER A 623 9.68 4.96 21.49
CA SER A 623 10.27 4.29 22.66
C SER A 623 10.92 2.94 22.33
N VAL A 624 10.50 2.31 21.23
CA VAL A 624 11.08 1.04 20.77
C VAL A 624 12.58 1.16 20.50
N MET A 625 13.02 2.27 19.92
CA MET A 625 14.44 2.49 19.63
C MET A 625 15.29 2.62 20.90
N ASP A 626 14.74 3.25 21.93
CA ASP A 626 15.42 3.36 23.23
C ASP A 626 15.59 1.98 23.88
N LEU A 627 14.58 1.12 23.77
CA LEU A 627 14.63 -0.25 24.29
C LEU A 627 15.69 -1.10 23.57
N ILE A 628 15.76 -0.99 22.25
CA ILE A 628 16.75 -1.71 21.43
C ILE A 628 18.17 -1.22 21.73
N SER A 629 18.36 0.08 21.78
CA SER A 629 19.67 0.68 22.06
C SER A 629 20.20 0.36 23.46
N LYS A 630 19.31 0.25 24.45
CA LYS A 630 19.66 -0.15 25.82
C LYS A 630 20.06 -1.62 25.92
N GLY A 631 19.36 -2.48 25.16
CA GLY A 631 19.69 -3.91 25.10
C GLY A 631 21.08 -4.20 24.53
N LEU A 632 21.56 -3.36 23.62
CA LEU A 632 22.91 -3.45 23.06
C LEU A 632 24.02 -3.10 24.06
N LYS A 633 23.77 -2.14 24.95
CA LYS A 633 24.74 -1.69 25.96
C LYS A 633 24.88 -2.67 27.10
N SER A 634 23.96 -3.57 27.29
CA SER A 634 23.97 -4.59 28.34
C SER A 634 24.56 -5.94 27.91
N GLY A 635 24.95 -6.06 26.65
CA GLY A 635 25.50 -7.29 26.06
C GLY A 635 26.98 -7.24 25.72
N ASP A 636 27.73 -6.19 26.19
CA ASP A 636 29.19 -6.13 26.10
C ASP A 636 29.87 -6.81 27.29
#